data_79b28e9350c667147e2686f7061cf911
#
_entry.id   79b28e9350c667147e2686f7061cf911
#
_cell.length_a   1.000
_cell.length_b   1.000
_cell.length_c   1.000
_cell.angle_alpha   90.00
_cell.angle_beta   90.00
_cell.angle_gamma   90.00
#
_symmetry.space_group_name_H-M   'P 1'
#
loop_
_entity.id
_entity.type
_entity.pdbx_description
1 polymer ?
#
loop_
_entity_poly.entity_id
_entity_poly.type
_entity_poly.pdbx_seq_one_letter_code
_entity_poly.pdbx_strand_id
1 'polypeptide(L)'
;MNIIIRTSLVAVILLLAYNTHSYGQKQILSTANKKAKTIYTKAIEDKYRMSVDEFCIKMKKAIDADKMFVEPYWAIADANNSDKEKSIEILKLAIKNNAHRKDETLKKLADILKNMGRYGEAQTYLRQLSDTCKDRQTILDEYNQIMYMIEHPVPFSPQNLVYANTTKDEYFPSVTADDKILSVTMSSMGNYASNEDLYWSKKDGGRWTAFVPIKELNSPTFNEGSQTISADGRYMFFVACNMPEGFGSCDIYYSICTDGVWSKPINAGKSLNTSYWESNPSLSSSGDELFFTSNRPPTYGGRDLWHCRVEQLSDGKLRFSNPENLGQAVNSPQDDYAPYIHADNRTLYFLSKGHLNFGGSDIFVSRRGEDGKWSKAKNIGYPINKNTDCYGFTLNGAGDKGYISLLNTDEKERGIDVYEFRLYEEARPSSVVCIKGRVEIESTRVGSEKQRVGNKSASVGDKSTLVGNNPTPVGSKSTRVGNKSTSVGDKSTLVGSNPTLVGSKSTLVGTFATVEIFDYLRKKPFFLSHSDSKTGEFTLILPDSGEYGLNVRKPGYVFYSSKIDKTKDTLYVLLSKIERGKSVVLDNIFFAFDSFELDPKSDNEIDRLVSFLKDNPSVAIEIVGHTDNIGSEKRNRVLSENRALSVKKALVAKGIDPSRLVAKGLGMSAPVASNATEAGRQLNRRVECVVR
;
A
#
# COMPACT_ATOMS: atom_id res chain seq x y z
N MET A 1 -9.74 -26.56 36.15
CA MET A 1 -11.05 -26.77 35.47
C MET A 1 -12.18 -25.85 35.95
N ASN A 2 -11.97 -24.99 36.95
CA ASN A 2 -13.02 -24.08 37.49
C ASN A 2 -12.81 -22.57 37.17
N ILE A 3 -11.79 -22.20 36.38
CA ILE A 3 -11.52 -20.80 35.98
C ILE A 3 -12.00 -20.54 34.54
N ILE A 4 -12.01 -21.55 33.68
CA ILE A 4 -12.42 -21.43 32.27
C ILE A 4 -13.95 -21.29 32.12
N ILE A 5 -14.74 -21.78 33.08
CA ILE A 5 -16.21 -21.68 33.05
C ILE A 5 -16.70 -20.28 33.47
N ARG A 6 -15.93 -19.50 34.21
CA ARG A 6 -16.34 -18.15 34.63
C ARG A 6 -16.12 -17.06 33.57
N THR A 7 -15.14 -17.22 32.70
CA THR A 7 -14.90 -16.24 31.60
C THR A 7 -15.90 -16.38 30.45
N SER A 8 -16.37 -17.59 30.16
CA SER A 8 -17.42 -17.82 29.16
C SER A 8 -18.79 -17.31 29.60
N LEU A 9 -19.08 -17.32 30.92
CA LEU A 9 -20.35 -16.85 31.45
C LEU A 9 -20.43 -15.31 31.48
N VAL A 10 -19.29 -14.61 31.68
CA VAL A 10 -19.24 -13.13 31.65
C VAL A 10 -19.34 -12.60 30.22
N ALA A 11 -18.73 -13.27 29.21
CA ALA A 11 -18.86 -12.91 27.81
C ALA A 11 -20.31 -13.12 27.30
N VAL A 12 -20.98 -14.17 27.72
CA VAL A 12 -22.40 -14.42 27.42
C VAL A 12 -23.31 -13.41 28.12
N ILE A 13 -22.99 -12.98 29.35
CA ILE A 13 -23.74 -11.96 30.08
C ILE A 13 -23.50 -10.57 29.48
N LEU A 14 -22.31 -10.22 28.97
CA LEU A 14 -22.05 -8.97 28.28
C LEU A 14 -22.67 -8.93 26.87
N LEU A 15 -22.72 -10.05 26.13
CA LEU A 15 -23.49 -10.17 24.88
C LEU A 15 -25.02 -10.09 25.11
N LEU A 16 -25.52 -10.58 26.25
CA LEU A 16 -26.90 -10.42 26.68
C LEU A 16 -27.20 -8.98 27.12
N ALA A 17 -26.24 -8.28 27.75
CA ALA A 17 -26.40 -6.88 28.15
C ALA A 17 -26.34 -5.92 26.96
N TYR A 18 -25.57 -6.20 25.90
CA TYR A 18 -25.55 -5.38 24.68
C TYR A 18 -26.83 -5.54 23.85
N ASN A 19 -27.44 -6.71 23.85
CA ASN A 19 -28.77 -6.92 23.25
C ASN A 19 -29.91 -6.37 24.11
N THR A 20 -29.72 -6.16 25.41
CA THR A 20 -30.79 -5.62 26.30
C THR A 20 -30.88 -4.08 26.27
N HIS A 21 -29.83 -3.37 25.81
CA HIS A 21 -29.95 -1.90 25.64
C HIS A 21 -30.76 -1.50 24.41
N SER A 22 -30.92 -2.37 23.42
CA SER A 22 -31.85 -2.19 22.30
C SER A 22 -33.31 -2.62 22.62
N TYR A 23 -33.54 -3.29 23.73
CA TYR A 23 -34.88 -3.78 24.14
C TYR A 23 -35.64 -2.84 25.09
N GLY A 24 -35.10 -1.65 25.38
CA GLY A 24 -35.73 -0.69 26.32
C GLY A 24 -36.89 0.10 25.76
N GLN A 25 -37.08 0.18 24.45
CA GLN A 25 -38.32 0.69 23.85
C GLN A 25 -39.28 -0.46 23.60
N LYS A 26 -40.42 -0.49 24.31
CA LYS A 26 -41.55 -1.41 24.00
C LYS A 26 -41.89 -1.23 22.53
N GLN A 27 -41.44 -2.18 21.70
CA GLN A 27 -41.76 -2.17 20.27
C GLN A 27 -43.28 -2.18 20.13
N ILE A 28 -43.85 -1.10 19.59
CA ILE A 28 -45.27 -1.02 19.32
C ILE A 28 -45.57 -1.97 18.17
N LEU A 29 -46.16 -3.13 18.47
CA LEU A 29 -46.55 -4.11 17.47
C LEU A 29 -47.70 -3.55 16.61
N SER A 30 -47.66 -3.88 15.32
CA SER A 30 -48.62 -3.39 14.32
C SER A 30 -50.01 -3.99 14.38
N THR A 31 -50.34 -4.76 15.43
CA THR A 31 -51.65 -5.39 15.62
C THR A 31 -52.32 -4.95 16.90
N ALA A 32 -53.64 -4.74 16.85
CA ALA A 32 -54.52 -4.64 18.01
C ALA A 32 -55.12 -5.97 18.45
N ASN A 33 -54.95 -7.05 17.65
CA ASN A 33 -55.48 -8.38 17.93
C ASN A 33 -54.72 -9.06 19.07
N LYS A 34 -55.37 -9.21 20.24
CA LYS A 34 -54.76 -9.76 21.45
C LYS A 34 -54.27 -11.20 21.23
N LYS A 35 -55.02 -12.01 20.48
CA LYS A 35 -54.65 -13.42 20.19
C LYS A 35 -53.41 -13.51 19.32
N ALA A 36 -53.36 -12.73 18.23
CA ALA A 36 -52.19 -12.64 17.36
C ALA A 36 -50.92 -12.18 18.12
N LYS A 37 -51.08 -11.10 18.93
CA LYS A 37 -49.99 -10.59 19.76
C LYS A 37 -49.48 -11.60 20.76
N THR A 38 -50.34 -12.32 21.47
CA THR A 38 -49.94 -13.35 22.44
C THR A 38 -49.16 -14.48 21.77
N ILE A 39 -49.66 -14.99 20.62
CA ILE A 39 -48.96 -16.04 19.86
C ILE A 39 -47.56 -15.59 19.43
N TYR A 40 -47.46 -14.39 18.85
CA TYR A 40 -46.20 -13.81 18.39
C TYR A 40 -45.20 -13.64 19.55
N THR A 41 -45.59 -12.93 20.62
CA THR A 41 -44.70 -12.67 21.76
C THR A 41 -44.15 -13.92 22.37
N LYS A 42 -45.05 -14.93 22.63
CA LYS A 42 -44.63 -16.22 23.18
C LYS A 42 -43.66 -16.94 22.25
N ALA A 43 -43.89 -16.91 20.93
CA ALA A 43 -43.00 -17.57 19.99
C ALA A 43 -41.62 -16.85 19.88
N ILE A 44 -41.55 -15.53 20.02
CA ILE A 44 -40.31 -14.79 20.10
C ILE A 44 -39.52 -15.14 21.38
N GLU A 45 -40.18 -15.17 22.53
CA GLU A 45 -39.57 -15.54 23.81
C GLU A 45 -38.97 -16.96 23.78
N ASP A 46 -39.67 -17.91 23.12
CA ASP A 46 -39.26 -19.31 23.00
C ASP A 46 -38.34 -19.58 21.78
N LYS A 47 -37.98 -18.59 20.98
CA LYS A 47 -37.31 -18.75 19.67
C LYS A 47 -36.10 -19.71 19.71
N TYR A 48 -35.27 -19.58 20.72
CA TYR A 48 -34.04 -20.38 20.85
C TYR A 48 -34.27 -21.80 21.40
N ARG A 49 -35.52 -22.14 21.76
CA ARG A 49 -35.90 -23.45 22.31
C ARG A 49 -36.66 -24.34 21.31
N MET A 50 -36.82 -23.86 20.06
CA MET A 50 -37.58 -24.55 19.03
C MET A 50 -36.83 -24.56 17.69
N SER A 51 -37.20 -25.48 16.82
CA SER A 51 -36.70 -25.50 15.45
C SER A 51 -37.24 -24.33 14.63
N VAL A 52 -36.59 -24.02 13.51
CA VAL A 52 -37.04 -22.98 12.57
C VAL A 52 -38.46 -23.27 12.06
N ASP A 53 -38.74 -24.56 11.76
CA ASP A 53 -40.08 -24.97 11.27
C ASP A 53 -41.17 -24.78 12.31
N GLU A 54 -40.92 -25.16 13.57
CA GLU A 54 -41.86 -24.93 14.67
C GLU A 54 -42.09 -23.44 14.91
N PHE A 55 -41.05 -22.66 14.84
CA PHE A 55 -41.16 -21.20 14.94
C PHE A 55 -42.01 -20.62 13.81
N CYS A 56 -41.76 -21.00 12.57
CA CYS A 56 -42.54 -20.57 11.41
C CYS A 56 -44.00 -20.98 11.50
N ILE A 57 -44.32 -22.20 12.02
CA ILE A 57 -45.70 -22.65 12.25
C ILE A 57 -46.41 -21.74 13.27
N LYS A 58 -45.74 -21.36 14.37
CA LYS A 58 -46.33 -20.44 15.37
C LYS A 58 -46.54 -19.04 14.79
N MET A 59 -45.58 -18.54 13.99
CA MET A 59 -45.73 -17.25 13.30
C MET A 59 -46.90 -17.27 12.30
N LYS A 60 -47.08 -18.35 11.53
CA LYS A 60 -48.23 -18.53 10.64
C LYS A 60 -49.56 -18.47 11.40
N LYS A 61 -49.65 -19.08 12.60
CA LYS A 61 -50.85 -18.99 13.45
C LYS A 61 -51.13 -17.55 13.91
N ALA A 62 -50.08 -16.72 14.12
CA ALA A 62 -50.28 -15.31 14.41
C ALA A 62 -50.79 -14.52 13.19
N ILE A 63 -50.30 -14.85 11.99
CA ILE A 63 -50.78 -14.30 10.71
C ILE A 63 -52.25 -14.70 10.46
N ASP A 64 -52.60 -15.93 10.71
CA ASP A 64 -53.98 -16.43 10.54
C ASP A 64 -54.97 -15.69 11.50
N ALA A 65 -54.50 -15.33 12.70
CA ALA A 65 -55.28 -14.54 13.66
C ALA A 65 -55.42 -13.09 13.26
N ASP A 66 -54.45 -12.49 12.56
CA ASP A 66 -54.47 -11.14 12.02
C ASP A 66 -53.52 -11.04 10.81
N LYS A 67 -54.11 -11.02 9.61
CA LYS A 67 -53.38 -10.95 8.35
C LYS A 67 -52.64 -9.61 8.13
N MET A 68 -53.08 -8.54 8.83
CA MET A 68 -52.45 -7.20 8.75
C MET A 68 -51.29 -7.08 9.70
N PHE A 69 -51.05 -8.03 10.62
CA PHE A 69 -49.94 -8.05 11.57
C PHE A 69 -48.62 -8.36 10.85
N VAL A 70 -47.75 -7.37 10.61
CA VAL A 70 -46.58 -7.52 9.74
C VAL A 70 -45.40 -8.25 10.39
N GLU A 71 -45.18 -8.07 11.68
CA GLU A 71 -44.02 -8.60 12.38
C GLU A 71 -43.85 -10.13 12.28
N PRO A 72 -44.89 -10.96 12.30
CA PRO A 72 -44.75 -12.39 12.05
C PRO A 72 -44.21 -12.75 10.65
N TYR A 73 -44.57 -11.98 9.60
CA TYR A 73 -44.02 -12.18 8.24
C TYR A 73 -42.53 -11.90 8.22
N TRP A 74 -42.10 -10.79 8.83
CA TRP A 74 -40.69 -10.45 8.93
C TRP A 74 -39.90 -11.49 9.74
N ALA A 75 -40.48 -11.94 10.86
CA ALA A 75 -39.88 -12.99 11.69
C ALA A 75 -39.68 -14.32 10.94
N ILE A 76 -40.62 -14.73 10.07
CA ILE A 76 -40.48 -15.89 9.20
C ILE A 76 -39.40 -15.64 8.15
N ALA A 77 -39.37 -14.45 7.51
CA ALA A 77 -38.36 -14.10 6.53
C ALA A 77 -36.93 -14.15 7.13
N ASP A 78 -36.77 -13.60 8.34
CA ASP A 78 -35.49 -13.60 9.05
C ASP A 78 -35.07 -15.03 9.52
N ALA A 79 -36.03 -15.84 9.92
CA ALA A 79 -35.77 -17.24 10.31
C ALA A 79 -35.34 -18.11 9.12
N ASN A 80 -35.80 -17.80 7.91
CA ASN A 80 -35.43 -18.49 6.67
C ASN A 80 -34.29 -17.79 5.91
N ASN A 81 -33.39 -17.07 6.58
CA ASN A 81 -32.32 -16.31 5.93
C ASN A 81 -31.39 -17.19 5.05
N SER A 82 -31.28 -18.49 5.34
CA SER A 82 -30.57 -19.48 4.50
C SER A 82 -31.32 -19.87 3.23
N ASP A 83 -32.68 -19.71 3.22
CA ASP A 83 -33.56 -19.98 2.08
C ASP A 83 -34.23 -18.67 1.66
N LYS A 84 -33.55 -17.93 0.79
CA LYS A 84 -34.00 -16.60 0.34
C LYS A 84 -35.32 -16.62 -0.42
N GLU A 85 -35.62 -17.69 -1.15
CA GLU A 85 -36.90 -17.81 -1.87
C GLU A 85 -38.07 -17.88 -0.90
N LYS A 86 -37.99 -18.68 0.20
CA LYS A 86 -39.01 -18.68 1.25
C LYS A 86 -39.19 -17.31 1.91
N SER A 87 -38.08 -16.60 2.13
CA SER A 87 -38.13 -15.22 2.66
C SER A 87 -38.85 -14.27 1.70
N ILE A 88 -38.60 -14.40 0.40
CA ILE A 88 -39.26 -13.58 -0.64
C ILE A 88 -40.79 -13.94 -0.68
N GLU A 89 -41.16 -15.21 -0.69
CA GLU A 89 -42.54 -15.63 -0.74
C GLU A 89 -43.37 -15.09 0.43
N ILE A 90 -42.84 -15.17 1.65
CA ILE A 90 -43.56 -14.68 2.84
C ILE A 90 -43.70 -13.16 2.85
N LEU A 91 -42.70 -12.39 2.37
CA LEU A 91 -42.81 -10.94 2.25
C LEU A 91 -43.78 -10.54 1.13
N LYS A 92 -43.82 -11.25 0.01
CA LYS A 92 -44.83 -11.08 -1.05
C LYS A 92 -46.25 -11.33 -0.50
N LEU A 93 -46.41 -12.32 0.35
CA LEU A 93 -47.68 -12.61 1.01
C LEU A 93 -48.10 -11.46 1.96
N ALA A 94 -47.15 -10.88 2.70
CA ALA A 94 -47.44 -9.71 3.55
C ALA A 94 -47.95 -8.52 2.71
N ILE A 95 -47.31 -8.24 1.57
CA ILE A 95 -47.73 -7.19 0.66
C ILE A 95 -49.14 -7.49 0.10
N LYS A 96 -49.37 -8.72 -0.36
CA LYS A 96 -50.67 -9.18 -0.87
C LYS A 96 -51.81 -9.02 0.16
N ASN A 97 -51.53 -9.31 1.42
CA ASN A 97 -52.49 -9.20 2.52
C ASN A 97 -52.65 -7.74 3.04
N ASN A 98 -52.02 -6.76 2.39
CA ASN A 98 -51.97 -5.36 2.86
C ASN A 98 -51.57 -5.21 4.32
N ALA A 99 -50.60 -6.02 4.77
CA ALA A 99 -50.07 -5.92 6.12
C ALA A 99 -49.56 -4.49 6.41
N HIS A 100 -49.62 -4.09 7.67
CA HIS A 100 -49.15 -2.77 8.10
C HIS A 100 -47.67 -2.58 7.74
N ARG A 101 -47.19 -1.33 7.71
CA ARG A 101 -45.82 -0.99 7.41
C ARG A 101 -45.35 -1.52 6.03
N LYS A 102 -46.21 -1.36 5.02
CA LYS A 102 -45.99 -1.85 3.66
C LYS A 102 -44.68 -1.37 3.06
N ASP A 103 -44.35 -0.06 3.25
CA ASP A 103 -43.12 0.50 2.69
C ASP A 103 -41.84 -0.18 3.26
N GLU A 104 -41.84 -0.48 4.55
CA GLU A 104 -40.73 -1.20 5.18
C GLU A 104 -40.64 -2.64 4.67
N THR A 105 -41.77 -3.29 4.41
CA THR A 105 -41.82 -4.63 3.83
C THR A 105 -41.29 -4.63 2.39
N LEU A 106 -41.64 -3.61 1.61
CA LEU A 106 -41.15 -3.42 0.23
C LEU A 106 -39.63 -3.20 0.22
N LYS A 107 -39.11 -2.36 1.13
CA LYS A 107 -37.66 -2.15 1.28
C LYS A 107 -36.95 -3.45 1.65
N LYS A 108 -37.46 -4.20 2.67
CA LYS A 108 -36.88 -5.50 3.10
C LYS A 108 -36.87 -6.54 1.98
N LEU A 109 -37.95 -6.62 1.20
CA LEU A 109 -38.03 -7.50 0.04
C LEU A 109 -37.01 -7.10 -1.05
N ALA A 110 -36.91 -5.80 -1.33
CA ALA A 110 -35.97 -5.28 -2.31
C ALA A 110 -34.50 -5.55 -1.92
N ASP A 111 -34.16 -5.44 -0.63
CA ASP A 111 -32.81 -5.75 -0.13
C ASP A 111 -32.45 -7.23 -0.33
N ILE A 112 -33.38 -8.15 -0.05
CA ILE A 112 -33.17 -9.58 -0.30
C ILE A 112 -32.98 -9.83 -1.81
N LEU A 113 -33.83 -9.25 -2.66
CA LEU A 113 -33.75 -9.38 -4.12
C LEU A 113 -32.43 -8.80 -4.66
N LYS A 114 -31.99 -7.65 -4.15
CA LYS A 114 -30.70 -7.02 -4.48
C LYS A 114 -29.54 -7.97 -4.16
N ASN A 115 -29.51 -8.53 -2.95
CA ASN A 115 -28.46 -9.47 -2.53
C ASN A 115 -28.48 -10.79 -3.32
N MET A 116 -29.56 -11.09 -4.05
CA MET A 116 -29.65 -12.20 -5.01
C MET A 116 -29.34 -11.80 -6.45
N GLY A 117 -29.00 -10.52 -6.71
CA GLY A 117 -28.76 -10.02 -8.07
C GLY A 117 -30.04 -9.79 -8.89
N ARG A 118 -31.23 -9.82 -8.26
CA ARG A 118 -32.54 -9.65 -8.91
C ARG A 118 -32.98 -8.19 -8.90
N TYR A 119 -32.12 -7.32 -9.43
CA TYR A 119 -32.25 -5.84 -9.34
C TYR A 119 -33.53 -5.29 -9.98
N GLY A 120 -33.93 -5.81 -11.15
CA GLY A 120 -35.14 -5.38 -11.84
C GLY A 120 -36.41 -5.71 -11.05
N GLU A 121 -36.46 -6.88 -10.38
CA GLU A 121 -37.58 -7.20 -9.50
C GLU A 121 -37.58 -6.29 -8.25
N ALA A 122 -36.43 -6.05 -7.64
CA ALA A 122 -36.30 -5.15 -6.49
C ALA A 122 -36.83 -3.77 -6.87
N GLN A 123 -36.43 -3.20 -8.00
CA GLN A 123 -36.93 -1.92 -8.48
C GLN A 123 -38.45 -1.92 -8.69
N THR A 124 -39.01 -3.02 -9.20
CA THR A 124 -40.47 -3.15 -9.42
C THR A 124 -41.26 -3.03 -8.12
N TYR A 125 -40.71 -3.61 -7.00
CA TYR A 125 -41.31 -3.48 -5.69
C TYR A 125 -41.11 -2.09 -5.08
N LEU A 126 -39.93 -1.49 -5.22
CA LEU A 126 -39.65 -0.16 -4.70
C LEU A 126 -40.47 0.94 -5.38
N ARG A 127 -40.85 0.80 -6.63
CA ARG A 127 -41.79 1.71 -7.31
C ARG A 127 -43.17 1.76 -6.65
N GLN A 128 -43.53 0.77 -5.84
CA GLN A 128 -44.79 0.70 -5.08
C GLN A 128 -44.71 1.41 -3.71
N LEU A 129 -43.58 1.98 -3.35
CA LEU A 129 -43.44 2.80 -2.13
C LEU A 129 -44.45 3.96 -2.15
N SER A 130 -45.08 4.22 -1.00
CA SER A 130 -46.04 5.30 -0.88
C SER A 130 -45.43 6.70 -1.08
N ASP A 131 -46.17 7.67 -1.53
CA ASP A 131 -45.73 9.05 -1.62
C ASP A 131 -45.39 9.69 -0.27
N THR A 132 -45.83 9.07 0.82
CA THR A 132 -45.54 9.48 2.22
C THR A 132 -44.19 8.90 2.71
N CYS A 133 -43.57 8.00 1.99
CA CYS A 133 -42.26 7.46 2.32
C CYS A 133 -41.19 8.56 2.15
N LYS A 134 -40.59 9.01 3.26
CA LYS A 134 -39.64 10.13 3.28
C LYS A 134 -38.45 9.93 2.33
N ASP A 135 -37.95 8.70 2.19
CA ASP A 135 -36.74 8.38 1.44
C ASP A 135 -37.06 7.84 0.03
N ARG A 136 -38.33 7.88 -0.40
CA ARG A 136 -38.79 7.25 -1.66
C ARG A 136 -37.96 7.69 -2.84
N GLN A 137 -37.78 8.99 -3.03
CA GLN A 137 -37.04 9.51 -4.20
C GLN A 137 -35.57 9.08 -4.16
N THR A 138 -34.92 9.20 -3.01
CA THR A 138 -33.52 8.78 -2.83
C THR A 138 -33.34 7.31 -3.18
N ILE A 139 -34.22 6.44 -2.66
CA ILE A 139 -34.17 4.98 -2.94
C ILE A 139 -34.37 4.68 -4.43
N LEU A 140 -35.33 5.35 -5.07
CA LEU A 140 -35.58 5.16 -6.51
C LEU A 140 -34.41 5.66 -7.36
N ASP A 141 -33.78 6.77 -7.00
CA ASP A 141 -32.61 7.30 -7.68
C ASP A 141 -31.40 6.37 -7.54
N GLU A 142 -31.18 5.80 -6.35
CA GLU A 142 -30.15 4.79 -6.12
C GLU A 142 -30.35 3.54 -7.00
N TYR A 143 -31.58 3.01 -7.06
CA TYR A 143 -31.88 1.85 -7.91
C TYR A 143 -31.82 2.19 -9.40
N ASN A 144 -32.19 3.40 -9.81
CA ASN A 144 -31.98 3.85 -11.18
C ASN A 144 -30.48 3.89 -11.53
N GLN A 145 -29.62 4.32 -10.61
CA GLN A 145 -28.17 4.30 -10.80
C GLN A 145 -27.62 2.85 -10.89
N ILE A 146 -28.11 1.93 -10.04
CA ILE A 146 -27.76 0.51 -10.12
C ILE A 146 -28.14 -0.04 -11.51
N MET A 147 -29.37 0.18 -11.97
CA MET A 147 -29.83 -0.28 -13.29
C MET A 147 -29.04 0.34 -14.42
N TYR A 148 -28.73 1.63 -14.34
CA TYR A 148 -27.85 2.29 -15.31
C TYR A 148 -26.48 1.64 -15.41
N MET A 149 -25.83 1.33 -14.27
CA MET A 149 -24.51 0.65 -14.24
C MET A 149 -24.58 -0.76 -14.83
N ILE A 150 -25.69 -1.49 -14.63
CA ILE A 150 -25.91 -2.83 -15.22
C ILE A 150 -26.07 -2.75 -16.75
N GLU A 151 -26.78 -1.74 -17.23
CA GLU A 151 -26.99 -1.50 -18.67
C GLU A 151 -25.72 -0.96 -19.36
N HIS A 152 -24.80 -0.37 -18.58
CA HIS A 152 -23.52 0.17 -19.05
C HIS A 152 -22.35 -0.47 -18.30
N PRO A 153 -22.11 -1.78 -18.51
CA PRO A 153 -21.08 -2.51 -17.79
C PRO A 153 -19.67 -2.02 -18.14
N VAL A 154 -18.81 -1.95 -17.12
CA VAL A 154 -17.38 -1.68 -17.34
C VAL A 154 -16.64 -2.95 -17.80
N PRO A 155 -15.54 -2.83 -18.56
CA PRO A 155 -14.73 -3.98 -18.94
C PRO A 155 -14.18 -4.71 -17.69
N PHE A 156 -14.48 -6.01 -17.58
CA PHE A 156 -13.99 -6.85 -16.50
C PHE A 156 -13.86 -8.30 -16.93
N SER A 157 -12.66 -8.83 -16.96
CA SER A 157 -12.36 -10.20 -17.34
C SER A 157 -11.30 -10.78 -16.40
N PRO A 158 -11.68 -11.18 -15.18
CA PRO A 158 -10.74 -11.70 -14.19
C PRO A 158 -10.19 -13.07 -14.62
N GLN A 159 -8.88 -13.26 -14.42
CA GLN A 159 -8.16 -14.51 -14.69
C GLN A 159 -7.71 -15.11 -13.36
N ASN A 160 -8.13 -16.35 -13.06
CA ASN A 160 -7.71 -17.08 -11.86
C ASN A 160 -6.19 -17.31 -11.88
N LEU A 161 -5.53 -17.08 -10.76
CA LEU A 161 -4.10 -17.37 -10.59
C LEU A 161 -3.84 -18.85 -10.30
N VAL A 162 -4.24 -19.74 -11.22
CA VAL A 162 -4.24 -21.20 -11.07
C VAL A 162 -2.90 -21.82 -10.63
N TYR A 163 -1.78 -21.15 -10.81
CA TYR A 163 -0.46 -21.61 -10.37
C TYR A 163 -0.11 -21.15 -8.94
N ALA A 164 -0.81 -20.15 -8.43
CA ALA A 164 -0.59 -19.58 -7.09
C ALA A 164 -1.67 -20.03 -6.10
N ASN A 165 -2.95 -20.01 -6.51
CA ASN A 165 -4.08 -20.44 -5.70
C ASN A 165 -3.99 -21.93 -5.33
N THR A 166 -4.53 -22.28 -4.19
CA THR A 166 -4.52 -23.63 -3.61
C THR A 166 -5.93 -24.15 -3.34
N THR A 167 -6.07 -25.19 -2.54
CA THR A 167 -7.37 -25.67 -2.05
C THR A 167 -7.83 -24.95 -0.77
N LYS A 168 -7.14 -23.90 -0.36
CA LYS A 168 -7.50 -23.04 0.78
C LYS A 168 -8.21 -21.79 0.28
N ASP A 169 -8.65 -20.97 1.23
CA ASP A 169 -9.14 -19.62 0.93
C ASP A 169 -7.95 -18.64 0.89
N GLU A 170 -7.75 -17.95 -0.23
CA GLU A 170 -6.74 -16.88 -0.43
C GLU A 170 -7.43 -15.52 -0.54
N TYR A 171 -7.18 -14.61 0.41
CA TYR A 171 -7.83 -13.31 0.46
C TYR A 171 -6.90 -12.18 0.95
N PHE A 172 -7.38 -10.94 0.88
CA PHE A 172 -6.64 -9.71 1.12
C PHE A 172 -5.30 -9.67 0.34
N PRO A 173 -5.35 -9.72 -1.01
CA PRO A 173 -4.13 -9.62 -1.80
C PRO A 173 -3.47 -8.26 -1.60
N SER A 174 -2.13 -8.23 -1.49
CA SER A 174 -1.34 -7.01 -1.47
C SER A 174 -0.10 -7.20 -2.35
N VAL A 175 0.08 -6.31 -3.32
CA VAL A 175 1.16 -6.39 -4.32
C VAL A 175 2.12 -5.21 -4.19
N THR A 176 3.42 -5.46 -4.41
CA THR A 176 4.42 -4.38 -4.52
C THR A 176 4.21 -3.53 -5.78
N ALA A 177 4.61 -2.27 -5.74
CA ALA A 177 4.43 -1.36 -6.88
C ALA A 177 5.12 -1.84 -8.17
N ASP A 178 6.22 -2.60 -8.06
CA ASP A 178 6.93 -3.20 -9.20
C ASP A 178 6.31 -4.51 -9.71
N ASP A 179 5.14 -4.90 -9.18
CA ASP A 179 4.39 -6.12 -9.56
C ASP A 179 5.22 -7.42 -9.43
N LYS A 180 6.10 -7.52 -8.41
CA LYS A 180 7.02 -8.67 -8.23
C LYS A 180 6.74 -9.55 -7.03
N ILE A 181 6.13 -9.01 -5.98
CA ILE A 181 5.76 -9.74 -4.77
C ILE A 181 4.27 -9.55 -4.54
N LEU A 182 3.55 -10.66 -4.35
CA LEU A 182 2.14 -10.70 -3.99
C LEU A 182 2.01 -11.45 -2.68
N SER A 183 1.40 -10.84 -1.67
CA SER A 183 1.09 -11.48 -0.39
C SER A 183 -0.43 -11.67 -0.24
N VAL A 184 -0.82 -12.69 0.48
CA VAL A 184 -2.22 -13.04 0.78
C VAL A 184 -2.33 -13.54 2.22
N THR A 185 -3.54 -13.44 2.77
CA THR A 185 -3.96 -14.24 3.94
C THR A 185 -4.51 -15.55 3.43
N MET A 186 -4.14 -16.67 4.06
CA MET A 186 -4.69 -17.98 3.74
C MET A 186 -5.32 -18.64 4.96
N SER A 187 -6.46 -19.27 4.78
CA SER A 187 -7.12 -20.10 5.81
C SER A 187 -7.61 -21.41 5.23
N SER A 188 -7.90 -22.42 6.08
CA SER A 188 -8.50 -23.66 5.61
C SER A 188 -9.96 -23.43 5.25
N MET A 189 -10.38 -23.86 4.07
CA MET A 189 -11.71 -23.67 3.51
C MET A 189 -12.83 -23.98 4.49
N GLY A 190 -13.73 -23.02 4.70
CA GLY A 190 -14.98 -23.19 5.46
C GLY A 190 -14.84 -23.47 6.95
N ASN A 191 -13.63 -23.43 7.51
CA ASN A 191 -13.41 -23.68 8.92
C ASN A 191 -12.96 -22.41 9.65
N TYR A 192 -13.89 -21.65 10.18
CA TYR A 192 -13.63 -20.44 11.00
C TYR A 192 -12.79 -20.70 12.28
N ALA A 193 -12.51 -21.97 12.59
CA ALA A 193 -11.61 -22.37 13.68
C ALA A 193 -10.18 -22.66 13.18
N SER A 194 -9.92 -22.57 11.87
CA SER A 194 -8.58 -22.73 11.32
C SER A 194 -7.76 -21.46 11.49
N ASN A 195 -6.47 -21.63 11.70
CA ASN A 195 -5.52 -20.52 11.78
C ASN A 195 -5.47 -19.77 10.45
N GLU A 196 -5.53 -18.45 10.49
CA GLU A 196 -5.20 -17.58 9.37
C GLU A 196 -3.71 -17.32 9.41
N ASP A 197 -3.04 -17.47 8.27
CA ASP A 197 -1.59 -17.32 8.11
C ASP A 197 -1.26 -16.41 6.92
N LEU A 198 -0.10 -15.77 6.99
CA LEU A 198 0.46 -14.91 5.93
C LEU A 198 1.27 -15.72 4.94
N TYR A 199 0.98 -15.54 3.66
CA TYR A 199 1.71 -16.17 2.56
C TYR A 199 2.16 -15.13 1.53
N TRP A 200 3.18 -15.46 0.77
CA TRP A 200 3.59 -14.65 -0.35
C TRP A 200 3.97 -15.50 -1.58
N SER A 201 3.91 -14.88 -2.74
CA SER A 201 4.40 -15.38 -4.02
C SER A 201 5.32 -14.36 -4.67
N LYS A 202 6.26 -14.84 -5.46
CA LYS A 202 7.15 -14.00 -6.28
C LYS A 202 6.86 -14.23 -7.76
N LYS A 203 7.06 -13.21 -8.57
CA LYS A 203 6.91 -13.32 -10.02
C LYS A 203 8.22 -13.81 -10.63
N ASP A 204 8.18 -14.95 -11.29
CA ASP A 204 9.31 -15.53 -12.04
C ASP A 204 8.91 -15.75 -13.50
N GLY A 205 9.72 -15.26 -14.44
CA GLY A 205 9.41 -15.34 -15.86
C GLY A 205 8.03 -14.77 -16.25
N GLY A 206 7.52 -13.77 -15.48
CA GLY A 206 6.22 -13.16 -15.71
C GLY A 206 5.04 -13.91 -15.09
N ARG A 207 5.25 -15.02 -14.39
CA ARG A 207 4.22 -15.82 -13.71
C ARG A 207 4.41 -15.80 -12.20
N TRP A 208 3.31 -15.83 -11.45
CA TRP A 208 3.34 -16.02 -10.02
C TRP A 208 3.74 -17.45 -9.67
N THR A 209 4.66 -17.62 -8.70
CA THR A 209 5.00 -18.91 -8.11
C THR A 209 3.89 -19.36 -7.14
N ALA A 210 3.91 -20.61 -6.68
CA ALA A 210 3.04 -21.04 -5.59
C ALA A 210 3.26 -20.17 -4.33
N PHE A 211 2.20 -19.92 -3.58
CA PHE A 211 2.27 -19.22 -2.30
C PHE A 211 3.08 -20.03 -1.29
N VAL A 212 3.99 -19.37 -0.59
CA VAL A 212 4.78 -19.95 0.49
C VAL A 212 4.53 -19.19 1.81
N PRO A 213 4.47 -19.89 2.97
CA PRO A 213 4.20 -19.23 4.24
C PRO A 213 5.35 -18.30 4.66
N ILE A 214 5.02 -17.18 5.29
CA ILE A 214 5.98 -16.26 5.90
C ILE A 214 6.22 -16.71 7.33
N LYS A 215 7.10 -17.70 7.51
CA LYS A 215 7.28 -18.44 8.77
C LYS A 215 7.68 -17.56 9.96
N GLU A 216 8.36 -16.46 9.71
CA GLU A 216 8.82 -15.53 10.73
C GLU A 216 7.67 -14.71 11.35
N LEU A 217 6.53 -14.62 10.65
CA LEU A 217 5.37 -13.81 11.03
C LEU A 217 4.20 -14.65 11.51
N ASN A 218 4.09 -15.90 11.05
CA ASN A 218 2.99 -16.79 11.39
C ASN A 218 3.23 -17.47 12.74
N SER A 219 2.21 -17.52 13.56
CA SER A 219 2.21 -18.23 14.83
C SER A 219 1.41 -19.54 14.74
N PRO A 220 1.72 -20.55 15.56
CA PRO A 220 0.93 -21.79 15.54
C PRO A 220 -0.41 -21.69 16.25
N THR A 221 -0.73 -20.57 16.91
CA THR A 221 -1.85 -20.45 17.86
C THR A 221 -2.73 -19.22 17.65
N PHE A 222 -2.25 -18.22 16.95
CA PHE A 222 -2.99 -16.97 16.72
C PHE A 222 -3.26 -16.80 15.23
N ASN A 223 -4.23 -15.98 14.90
CA ASN A 223 -4.56 -15.63 13.52
C ASN A 223 -3.77 -14.40 13.10
N GLU A 224 -3.00 -14.54 12.03
CA GLU A 224 -2.31 -13.43 11.36
C GLU A 224 -2.90 -13.24 9.95
N GLY A 225 -3.34 -12.02 9.64
CA GLY A 225 -3.97 -11.77 8.34
C GLY A 225 -4.07 -10.30 7.97
N SER A 226 -4.84 -10.03 6.92
CA SER A 226 -5.15 -8.66 6.44
C SER A 226 -3.88 -7.80 6.26
N GLN A 227 -2.87 -8.37 5.62
CA GLN A 227 -1.56 -7.73 5.48
C GLN A 227 -1.51 -6.72 4.33
N THR A 228 -0.58 -5.79 4.44
CA THR A 228 -0.09 -4.94 3.37
C THR A 228 1.44 -4.94 3.36
N ILE A 229 2.02 -5.00 2.17
CA ILE A 229 3.46 -4.84 1.99
C ILE A 229 3.75 -3.42 1.54
N SER A 230 4.78 -2.79 2.11
CA SER A 230 5.21 -1.47 1.64
C SER A 230 5.65 -1.53 0.17
N ALA A 231 5.49 -0.43 -0.52
CA ALA A 231 5.79 -0.34 -1.94
C ALA A 231 7.24 -0.71 -2.30
N ASP A 232 8.17 -0.51 -1.37
CA ASP A 232 9.60 -0.89 -1.47
C ASP A 232 9.89 -2.31 -0.95
N GLY A 233 8.88 -3.00 -0.40
CA GLY A 233 9.02 -4.36 0.13
C GLY A 233 9.71 -4.46 1.49
N ARG A 234 10.00 -3.35 2.17
CA ARG A 234 10.77 -3.34 3.43
C ARG A 234 9.92 -3.52 4.69
N TYR A 235 8.66 -3.12 4.67
CA TYR A 235 7.73 -3.25 5.78
C TYR A 235 6.56 -4.13 5.39
N MET A 236 6.14 -4.98 6.29
CA MET A 236 4.85 -5.65 6.21
C MET A 236 4.05 -5.25 7.44
N PHE A 237 2.88 -4.67 7.21
CA PHE A 237 1.87 -4.46 8.24
C PHE A 237 0.85 -5.57 8.14
N PHE A 238 0.37 -6.06 9.25
CA PHE A 238 -0.62 -7.12 9.31
C PHE A 238 -1.40 -7.05 10.62
N VAL A 239 -2.42 -7.84 10.73
CA VAL A 239 -3.26 -7.95 11.92
C VAL A 239 -2.94 -9.26 12.62
N ALA A 240 -2.78 -9.21 13.93
CA ALA A 240 -2.76 -10.40 14.76
C ALA A 240 -3.84 -10.30 15.85
N CYS A 241 -4.62 -11.38 15.99
CA CYS A 241 -5.78 -11.39 16.88
C CYS A 241 -5.50 -12.19 18.16
N ASN A 242 -6.02 -11.69 19.29
CA ASN A 242 -5.93 -12.31 20.61
C ASN A 242 -4.49 -12.55 21.13
N MET A 243 -3.53 -11.75 20.65
CA MET A 243 -2.14 -11.80 21.14
C MET A 243 -2.07 -11.39 22.63
N PRO A 244 -1.23 -12.05 23.46
CA PRO A 244 -1.15 -11.76 24.90
C PRO A 244 -0.77 -10.32 25.24
N GLU A 245 0.04 -9.68 24.38
CA GLU A 245 0.46 -8.27 24.50
C GLU A 245 -0.41 -7.30 23.69
N GLY A 246 -1.52 -7.75 23.14
CA GLY A 246 -2.48 -6.94 22.39
C GLY A 246 -3.27 -5.99 23.29
N PHE A 247 -3.82 -4.94 22.70
CA PHE A 247 -4.68 -3.95 23.35
C PHE A 247 -6.16 -4.28 23.20
N GLY A 248 -6.54 -4.85 22.04
CA GLY A 248 -7.91 -5.22 21.66
C GLY A 248 -8.03 -6.69 21.29
N SER A 249 -9.14 -7.02 20.59
CA SER A 249 -9.36 -8.36 20.07
C SER A 249 -8.47 -8.66 18.86
N CYS A 250 -8.20 -7.65 18.02
CA CYS A 250 -7.26 -7.69 16.92
C CYS A 250 -6.52 -6.36 16.85
N ASP A 251 -5.21 -6.41 16.74
CA ASP A 251 -4.30 -5.28 16.71
C ASP A 251 -3.46 -5.28 15.43
N ILE A 252 -3.00 -4.09 15.02
CA ILE A 252 -2.07 -3.94 13.91
C ILE A 252 -0.64 -4.13 14.42
N TYR A 253 0.10 -5.01 13.74
CA TYR A 253 1.52 -5.27 13.91
C TYR A 253 2.29 -4.90 12.65
N TYR A 254 3.60 -4.76 12.75
CA TYR A 254 4.47 -4.63 11.61
C TYR A 254 5.76 -5.44 11.80
N SER A 255 6.40 -5.74 10.68
CA SER A 255 7.71 -6.37 10.61
C SER A 255 8.59 -5.66 9.58
N ILE A 256 9.89 -5.74 9.79
CA ILE A 256 10.90 -5.10 8.95
C ILE A 256 11.69 -6.20 8.23
N CYS A 257 11.74 -6.13 6.90
CA CYS A 257 12.56 -7.01 6.08
C CYS A 257 13.98 -6.45 5.94
N THR A 258 14.97 -7.23 6.36
CA THR A 258 16.40 -6.92 6.17
C THR A 258 17.08 -8.13 5.52
N ASP A 259 17.72 -7.93 4.36
CA ASP A 259 18.37 -9.00 3.59
C ASP A 259 17.41 -10.17 3.24
N GLY A 260 16.13 -9.86 3.01
CA GLY A 260 15.11 -10.87 2.66
C GLY A 260 14.56 -11.66 3.86
N VAL A 261 14.94 -11.30 5.09
CA VAL A 261 14.46 -11.92 6.33
C VAL A 261 13.59 -10.95 7.11
N TRP A 262 12.41 -11.39 7.53
CA TRP A 262 11.48 -10.61 8.34
C TRP A 262 11.88 -10.60 9.80
N SER A 263 11.79 -9.45 10.47
CA SER A 263 11.92 -9.35 11.93
C SER A 263 10.74 -10.05 12.61
N LYS A 264 10.87 -10.32 13.92
CA LYS A 264 9.71 -10.70 14.72
C LYS A 264 8.64 -9.60 14.65
N PRO A 265 7.34 -9.96 14.76
CA PRO A 265 6.24 -9.01 14.83
C PRO A 265 6.45 -7.93 15.91
N ILE A 266 6.18 -6.69 15.57
CA ILE A 266 6.24 -5.55 16.48
C ILE A 266 4.83 -4.95 16.57
N ASN A 267 4.23 -4.92 17.77
CA ASN A 267 2.94 -4.26 17.96
C ASN A 267 3.07 -2.76 17.67
N ALA A 268 2.16 -2.18 16.89
CA ALA A 268 2.19 -0.76 16.53
C ALA A 268 1.93 0.19 17.72
N GLY A 269 1.57 -0.37 18.87
CA GLY A 269 1.45 0.32 20.15
C GLY A 269 0.13 1.08 20.33
N LYS A 270 -0.03 1.59 21.55
CA LYS A 270 -1.29 2.21 22.03
C LYS A 270 -1.71 3.50 21.33
N SER A 271 -0.84 4.14 20.55
CA SER A 271 -1.22 5.29 19.72
C SER A 271 -2.07 4.85 18.53
N LEU A 272 -1.84 3.65 18.01
CA LEU A 272 -2.56 3.08 16.88
C LEU A 272 -3.62 2.07 17.34
N ASN A 273 -3.23 1.09 18.19
CA ASN A 273 -4.11 0.03 18.69
C ASN A 273 -4.87 0.46 19.94
N THR A 274 -6.11 0.02 20.06
CA THR A 274 -7.01 0.37 21.18
C THR A 274 -7.68 -0.87 21.76
N SER A 275 -8.57 -0.73 22.74
CA SER A 275 -9.41 -1.82 23.22
C SER A 275 -10.53 -2.24 22.24
N TYR A 276 -10.60 -1.57 21.12
CA TYR A 276 -11.51 -1.88 20.01
C TYR A 276 -10.85 -2.83 19.02
N TRP A 277 -11.37 -2.92 17.80
CA TRP A 277 -10.86 -3.76 16.72
C TRP A 277 -10.18 -2.90 15.67
N GLU A 278 -8.91 -3.16 15.42
CA GLU A 278 -8.11 -2.52 14.38
C GLU A 278 -7.67 -3.55 13.36
N SER A 279 -7.86 -3.25 12.06
CA SER A 279 -7.58 -4.21 10.98
C SER A 279 -7.31 -3.55 9.64
N ASN A 280 -6.99 -4.37 8.64
CA ASN A 280 -6.80 -3.99 7.24
C ASN A 280 -5.87 -2.77 7.06
N PRO A 281 -4.63 -2.82 7.52
CA PRO A 281 -3.68 -1.73 7.31
C PRO A 281 -3.35 -1.56 5.83
N SER A 282 -3.12 -0.32 5.39
CA SER A 282 -2.61 0.02 4.05
C SER A 282 -1.66 1.21 4.15
N LEU A 283 -0.38 0.99 3.83
CA LEU A 283 0.67 2.00 3.95
C LEU A 283 0.81 2.77 2.64
N SER A 284 0.92 4.10 2.72
CA SER A 284 1.27 4.95 1.57
C SER A 284 2.63 4.53 0.97
N SER A 285 2.83 4.76 -0.33
CA SER A 285 4.10 4.46 -0.98
C SER A 285 5.26 5.33 -0.47
N SER A 286 4.94 6.51 0.06
CA SER A 286 5.88 7.39 0.77
C SER A 286 6.24 6.86 2.16
N GLY A 287 5.50 5.89 2.71
CA GLY A 287 5.75 5.32 4.03
C GLY A 287 5.39 6.24 5.21
N ASP A 288 4.78 7.39 4.95
CA ASP A 288 4.47 8.44 5.94
C ASP A 288 3.00 8.50 6.37
N GLU A 289 2.12 7.70 5.77
CA GLU A 289 0.71 7.56 6.14
C GLU A 289 0.29 6.09 6.19
N LEU A 290 -0.43 5.70 7.24
CA LEU A 290 -1.07 4.40 7.37
C LEU A 290 -2.58 4.59 7.42
N PHE A 291 -3.28 3.92 6.51
CA PHE A 291 -4.74 3.80 6.49
C PHE A 291 -5.13 2.46 7.10
N PHE A 292 -6.24 2.41 7.81
CA PHE A 292 -6.70 1.17 8.43
C PHE A 292 -8.19 1.24 8.77
N THR A 293 -8.76 0.11 9.13
CA THR A 293 -10.15 -0.02 9.58
C THR A 293 -10.20 -0.09 11.09
N SER A 294 -11.16 0.61 11.72
CA SER A 294 -11.45 0.49 13.15
C SER A 294 -12.91 0.77 13.49
N ASN A 295 -13.41 0.12 14.52
CA ASN A 295 -14.72 0.42 15.11
C ASN A 295 -14.63 1.29 16.38
N ARG A 296 -13.48 1.99 16.58
CA ARG A 296 -13.30 2.94 17.68
C ARG A 296 -14.20 4.16 17.54
N PRO A 297 -14.79 4.68 18.60
CA PRO A 297 -15.57 5.91 18.53
C PRO A 297 -14.68 7.17 18.33
N PRO A 298 -15.18 8.23 17.66
CA PRO A 298 -16.51 8.30 17.05
C PRO A 298 -16.54 7.63 15.66
N THR A 299 -17.60 6.86 15.39
CA THR A 299 -17.85 6.24 14.07
C THR A 299 -19.04 6.90 13.37
N TYR A 300 -19.08 6.80 12.04
CA TYR A 300 -20.26 7.12 11.23
C TYR A 300 -21.15 5.91 11.03
N GLY A 301 -20.54 4.73 10.98
CA GLY A 301 -21.19 3.42 10.83
C GLY A 301 -20.75 2.42 11.89
N GLY A 302 -20.58 1.17 11.50
CA GLY A 302 -20.04 0.10 12.34
C GLY A 302 -18.51 0.14 12.40
N ARG A 303 -17.90 -0.05 11.27
CA ARG A 303 -16.45 0.07 11.04
C ARG A 303 -16.22 1.23 10.10
N ASP A 304 -15.24 2.04 10.42
CA ASP A 304 -14.85 3.20 9.61
C ASP A 304 -13.39 3.09 9.17
N LEU A 305 -13.04 3.84 8.13
CA LEU A 305 -11.68 4.05 7.68
C LEU A 305 -11.04 5.20 8.45
N TRP A 306 -9.83 4.93 8.93
CA TRP A 306 -9.01 5.85 9.70
C TRP A 306 -7.65 6.00 9.05
N HIS A 307 -6.92 7.07 9.35
CA HIS A 307 -5.52 7.22 8.96
C HIS A 307 -4.70 7.86 10.08
N CYS A 308 -3.36 7.65 10.03
CA CYS A 308 -2.40 8.34 10.88
C CYS A 308 -1.11 8.61 10.13
N ARG A 309 -0.30 9.55 10.64
CA ARG A 309 1.06 9.77 10.16
C ARG A 309 1.99 8.71 10.74
N VAL A 310 2.97 8.32 9.92
CA VAL A 310 4.01 7.37 10.26
C VAL A 310 5.36 8.06 10.16
N GLU A 311 6.20 7.91 11.18
CA GLU A 311 7.57 8.43 11.20
C GLU A 311 8.53 7.29 11.46
N GLN A 312 9.54 7.15 10.61
CA GLN A 312 10.62 6.19 10.81
C GLN A 312 11.66 6.77 11.76
N LEU A 313 11.95 6.05 12.85
CA LEU A 313 12.98 6.40 13.82
C LEU A 313 14.37 5.92 13.34
N SER A 314 15.42 6.46 13.96
CA SER A 314 16.81 6.13 13.62
C SER A 314 17.20 4.66 13.85
N ASP A 315 16.45 3.93 14.71
CA ASP A 315 16.62 2.50 14.98
C ASP A 315 15.79 1.62 14.00
N GLY A 316 15.12 2.25 13.01
CA GLY A 316 14.27 1.60 12.02
C GLY A 316 12.84 1.31 12.49
N LYS A 317 12.52 1.54 13.77
CA LYS A 317 11.15 1.41 14.27
C LYS A 317 10.26 2.54 13.78
N LEU A 318 8.96 2.33 13.87
CA LEU A 318 7.95 3.28 13.43
C LEU A 318 7.26 3.92 14.63
N ARG A 319 6.96 5.21 14.49
CA ARG A 319 6.13 5.98 15.41
C ARG A 319 4.87 6.44 14.67
N PHE A 320 3.73 6.31 15.33
CA PHE A 320 2.43 6.65 14.78
C PHE A 320 1.84 7.87 15.50
N SER A 321 1.28 8.81 14.73
CA SER A 321 0.48 9.90 15.31
C SER A 321 -0.88 9.39 15.79
N ASN A 322 -1.64 10.23 16.50
CA ASN A 322 -3.05 9.92 16.80
C ASN A 322 -3.83 9.76 15.49
N PRO A 323 -4.62 8.67 15.36
CA PRO A 323 -5.44 8.46 14.18
C PRO A 323 -6.59 9.45 14.03
N GLU A 324 -6.94 9.75 12.77
CA GLU A 324 -8.06 10.61 12.39
C GLU A 324 -9.02 9.81 11.51
N ASN A 325 -10.34 9.99 11.74
CA ASN A 325 -11.39 9.40 10.91
C ASN A 325 -11.43 10.10 9.54
N LEU A 326 -11.55 9.36 8.43
CA LEU A 326 -11.56 9.95 7.08
C LEU A 326 -12.84 10.76 6.76
N GLY A 327 -13.85 10.71 7.63
CA GLY A 327 -15.05 11.52 7.52
C GLY A 327 -16.07 11.02 6.50
N GLN A 328 -17.21 11.70 6.43
CA GLN A 328 -18.40 11.31 5.64
C GLN A 328 -18.20 11.31 4.12
N ALA A 329 -17.14 11.92 3.61
CA ALA A 329 -16.83 11.82 2.18
C ALA A 329 -16.42 10.40 1.77
N VAL A 330 -15.82 9.67 2.72
CA VAL A 330 -15.32 8.31 2.56
C VAL A 330 -16.18 7.31 3.33
N ASN A 331 -16.43 7.55 4.62
CA ASN A 331 -17.17 6.64 5.49
C ASN A 331 -18.69 6.81 5.35
N SER A 332 -19.40 5.70 5.38
CA SER A 332 -20.84 5.56 5.24
C SER A 332 -21.53 5.27 6.60
N PRO A 333 -22.88 5.22 6.65
CA PRO A 333 -23.59 4.79 7.86
C PRO A 333 -23.50 3.28 8.18
N GLN A 334 -22.77 2.49 7.41
CA GLN A 334 -22.54 1.06 7.66
C GLN A 334 -21.05 0.75 7.72
N ASP A 335 -20.66 -0.52 7.50
CA ASP A 335 -19.26 -0.92 7.51
C ASP A 335 -18.53 -0.42 6.26
N ASP A 336 -17.41 0.30 6.48
CA ASP A 336 -16.41 0.67 5.50
C ASP A 336 -15.06 0.07 5.95
N TYR A 337 -14.40 -0.71 5.11
CA TYR A 337 -13.23 -1.47 5.51
C TYR A 337 -12.30 -1.81 4.35
N ALA A 338 -11.18 -2.51 4.64
CA ALA A 338 -10.16 -2.90 3.69
C ALA A 338 -9.68 -1.75 2.78
N PRO A 339 -9.18 -0.63 3.36
CA PRO A 339 -8.62 0.44 2.56
C PRO A 339 -7.39 -0.05 1.81
N TYR A 340 -7.25 0.39 0.57
CA TYR A 340 -6.05 0.24 -0.24
C TYR A 340 -5.66 1.61 -0.81
N ILE A 341 -4.63 2.23 -0.23
CA ILE A 341 -4.05 3.45 -0.81
C ILE A 341 -3.10 3.09 -1.94
N HIS A 342 -3.40 3.55 -3.14
CA HIS A 342 -2.53 3.31 -4.29
C HIS A 342 -1.20 4.05 -4.15
N ALA A 343 -0.20 3.57 -4.88
CA ALA A 343 1.17 4.09 -4.85
C ALA A 343 1.30 5.56 -5.30
N ASP A 344 0.26 6.17 -5.88
CA ASP A 344 0.18 7.61 -6.18
C ASP A 344 -0.08 8.47 -4.92
N ASN A 345 -0.34 7.86 -3.75
CA ASN A 345 -0.66 8.49 -2.46
C ASN A 345 -1.92 9.41 -2.50
N ARG A 346 -2.75 9.26 -3.52
CA ARG A 346 -3.91 10.12 -3.78
C ARG A 346 -5.20 9.37 -4.07
N THR A 347 -5.11 8.10 -4.46
CA THR A 347 -6.27 7.29 -4.81
C THR A 347 -6.45 6.19 -3.79
N LEU A 348 -7.56 6.25 -3.05
CA LEU A 348 -7.95 5.29 -2.02
C LEU A 348 -9.09 4.43 -2.55
N TYR A 349 -8.88 3.12 -2.61
CA TYR A 349 -9.93 2.14 -2.82
C TYR A 349 -10.30 1.51 -1.49
N PHE A 350 -11.53 1.07 -1.34
CA PHE A 350 -12.00 0.43 -0.11
C PHE A 350 -13.29 -0.35 -0.34
N LEU A 351 -13.63 -1.22 0.59
CA LEU A 351 -14.88 -1.97 0.60
C LEU A 351 -15.92 -1.25 1.45
N SER A 352 -17.15 -1.19 0.99
CA SER A 352 -18.26 -0.57 1.72
C SER A 352 -19.56 -1.36 1.55
N LYS A 353 -20.34 -1.38 2.65
CA LYS A 353 -21.71 -1.89 2.66
C LYS A 353 -22.76 -0.78 2.68
N GLY A 354 -22.35 0.47 2.98
CA GLY A 354 -23.27 1.55 3.26
C GLY A 354 -23.43 2.59 2.14
N HIS A 355 -22.50 2.64 1.19
CA HIS A 355 -22.67 3.43 -0.03
C HIS A 355 -23.58 2.71 -1.04
N LEU A 356 -23.93 3.38 -2.14
CA LEU A 356 -24.69 2.78 -3.23
C LEU A 356 -24.01 1.52 -3.75
N ASN A 357 -24.57 0.34 -3.44
CA ASN A 357 -23.97 -0.96 -3.71
C ASN A 357 -24.92 -1.95 -4.40
N PHE A 358 -24.33 -2.99 -5.00
CA PHE A 358 -25.05 -4.07 -5.68
C PHE A 358 -25.54 -5.19 -4.73
N GLY A 359 -25.21 -5.10 -3.44
CA GLY A 359 -25.42 -6.13 -2.42
C GLY A 359 -24.09 -6.70 -1.96
N GLY A 360 -23.99 -7.11 -0.69
CA GLY A 360 -22.71 -7.47 -0.08
C GLY A 360 -21.81 -6.26 0.12
N SER A 361 -20.51 -6.45 -0.08
CA SER A 361 -19.49 -5.40 0.01
C SER A 361 -18.91 -5.09 -1.37
N ASP A 362 -19.09 -3.87 -1.80
CA ASP A 362 -18.61 -3.33 -3.08
C ASP A 362 -17.32 -2.54 -2.90
N ILE A 363 -16.53 -2.45 -3.98
CA ILE A 363 -15.32 -1.63 -4.07
C ILE A 363 -15.70 -0.21 -4.46
N PHE A 364 -15.20 0.74 -3.68
CA PHE A 364 -15.34 2.18 -3.91
C PHE A 364 -13.98 2.83 -4.12
N VAL A 365 -13.98 3.98 -4.77
CA VAL A 365 -12.80 4.82 -4.95
C VAL A 365 -13.08 6.24 -4.47
N SER A 366 -12.13 6.81 -3.73
CA SER A 366 -12.06 8.22 -3.38
C SER A 366 -10.69 8.78 -3.78
N ARG A 367 -10.64 10.05 -4.22
CA ARG A 367 -9.40 10.70 -4.64
C ARG A 367 -9.12 11.92 -3.78
N ARG A 368 -7.87 12.07 -3.36
CA ARG A 368 -7.41 13.22 -2.58
C ARG A 368 -7.12 14.40 -3.50
N GLY A 369 -7.80 15.53 -3.28
CA GLY A 369 -7.58 16.79 -3.99
C GLY A 369 -6.24 17.45 -3.64
N GLU A 370 -5.88 18.51 -4.36
CA GLU A 370 -4.69 19.33 -4.05
C GLU A 370 -4.83 20.04 -2.68
N ASP A 371 -6.04 20.27 -2.22
CA ASP A 371 -6.38 20.80 -0.89
C ASP A 371 -6.25 19.75 0.24
N GLY A 372 -5.86 18.53 -0.10
CA GLY A 372 -5.71 17.41 0.83
C GLY A 372 -7.02 16.71 1.20
N LYS A 373 -8.18 17.17 0.72
CA LYS A 373 -9.48 16.57 1.05
C LYS A 373 -9.81 15.41 0.12
N TRP A 374 -10.49 14.41 0.70
CA TRP A 374 -11.00 13.27 -0.04
C TRP A 374 -12.29 13.62 -0.79
N SER A 375 -12.41 13.15 -2.02
CA SER A 375 -13.64 13.23 -2.80
C SER A 375 -14.71 12.31 -2.22
N LYS A 376 -15.99 12.55 -2.56
CA LYS A 376 -17.06 11.61 -2.24
C LYS A 376 -16.74 10.24 -2.88
N ALA A 377 -17.00 9.17 -2.11
CA ALA A 377 -16.84 7.78 -2.54
C ALA A 377 -17.67 7.50 -3.81
N LYS A 378 -17.06 6.82 -4.79
CA LYS A 378 -17.67 6.42 -6.06
C LYS A 378 -17.53 4.92 -6.26
N ASN A 379 -18.65 4.22 -6.55
CA ASN A 379 -18.65 2.80 -6.91
C ASN A 379 -17.86 2.59 -8.21
N ILE A 380 -17.00 1.57 -8.27
CA ILE A 380 -16.18 1.30 -9.46
C ILE A 380 -16.92 0.52 -10.57
N GLY A 381 -18.21 0.25 -10.40
CA GLY A 381 -19.11 -0.20 -11.46
C GLY A 381 -19.28 -1.71 -11.58
N TYR A 382 -20.34 -2.08 -12.32
CA TYR A 382 -20.69 -3.45 -12.65
C TYR A 382 -19.91 -3.91 -13.92
N PRO A 383 -19.43 -5.17 -14.03
CA PRO A 383 -19.59 -6.27 -13.11
C PRO A 383 -18.42 -6.52 -12.13
N ILE A 384 -17.51 -5.53 -11.93
CA ILE A 384 -16.48 -5.63 -10.88
C ILE A 384 -17.18 -5.77 -9.53
N ASN A 385 -18.12 -4.86 -9.27
CA ASN A 385 -19.06 -4.95 -8.17
C ASN A 385 -20.34 -5.65 -8.63
N LYS A 386 -20.83 -6.57 -7.83
CA LYS A 386 -22.07 -7.32 -8.04
C LYS A 386 -22.57 -7.83 -6.68
N ASN A 387 -23.64 -8.65 -6.68
CA ASN A 387 -24.24 -9.19 -5.46
C ASN A 387 -23.38 -10.22 -4.68
N THR A 388 -22.08 -10.31 -4.95
CA THR A 388 -21.14 -11.17 -4.21
C THR A 388 -20.12 -10.34 -3.49
N ASP A 389 -19.67 -10.83 -2.32
CA ASP A 389 -18.63 -10.15 -1.55
C ASP A 389 -17.29 -10.18 -2.29
N CYS A 390 -16.55 -9.07 -2.17
CA CYS A 390 -15.12 -8.96 -2.50
C CYS A 390 -14.33 -9.17 -1.20
N TYR A 391 -13.26 -9.96 -1.28
CA TYR A 391 -12.42 -10.30 -0.13
C TYR A 391 -11.02 -9.68 -0.22
N GLY A 392 -10.92 -8.52 -0.83
CA GLY A 392 -9.72 -7.72 -0.95
C GLY A 392 -9.41 -7.32 -2.39
N PHE A 393 -8.72 -6.18 -2.51
CA PHE A 393 -8.40 -5.53 -3.77
C PHE A 393 -7.07 -4.79 -3.67
N THR A 394 -6.23 -4.90 -4.72
CA THR A 394 -4.96 -4.17 -4.83
C THR A 394 -4.61 -3.96 -6.30
N LEU A 395 -3.74 -2.98 -6.58
CA LEU A 395 -3.24 -2.67 -7.93
C LEU A 395 -1.72 -2.63 -7.97
N ASN A 396 -1.15 -2.89 -9.16
CA ASN A 396 0.25 -2.57 -9.43
C ASN A 396 0.50 -1.05 -9.45
N GLY A 397 1.75 -0.63 -9.44
CA GLY A 397 2.12 0.80 -9.44
C GLY A 397 1.66 1.55 -10.70
N ALA A 398 1.55 0.89 -11.85
CA ALA A 398 1.00 1.49 -13.06
C ALA A 398 -0.52 1.73 -12.97
N GLY A 399 -1.20 1.08 -12.03
CA GLY A 399 -2.65 1.23 -11.80
C GLY A 399 -3.53 0.59 -12.88
N ASP A 400 -2.95 -0.15 -13.82
CA ASP A 400 -3.67 -0.78 -14.93
C ASP A 400 -4.05 -2.23 -14.67
N LYS A 401 -3.31 -2.91 -13.77
CA LYS A 401 -3.49 -4.30 -13.40
C LYS A 401 -3.85 -4.43 -11.93
N GLY A 402 -4.91 -5.17 -11.65
CA GLY A 402 -5.40 -5.42 -10.30
C GLY A 402 -5.38 -6.89 -9.92
N TYR A 403 -5.39 -7.12 -8.61
CA TYR A 403 -5.62 -8.41 -7.98
C TYR A 403 -6.81 -8.29 -7.05
N ILE A 404 -7.71 -9.25 -7.14
CA ILE A 404 -8.98 -9.27 -6.41
C ILE A 404 -9.25 -10.69 -5.90
N SER A 405 -9.72 -10.83 -4.68
CA SER A 405 -10.16 -12.12 -4.15
C SER A 405 -11.66 -12.25 -4.26
N LEU A 406 -12.09 -13.27 -4.96
CA LEU A 406 -13.50 -13.57 -5.24
C LEU A 406 -13.83 -15.00 -4.86
N LEU A 407 -15.10 -15.24 -4.47
CA LEU A 407 -15.60 -16.58 -4.27
C LEU A 407 -15.58 -17.36 -5.60
N ASN A 408 -14.82 -18.46 -5.62
CA ASN A 408 -14.87 -19.44 -6.69
C ASN A 408 -16.13 -20.29 -6.55
N THR A 409 -16.98 -20.28 -7.56
CA THR A 409 -18.26 -21.01 -7.56
C THR A 409 -18.20 -22.34 -8.29
N ASP A 410 -17.02 -22.75 -8.78
CA ASP A 410 -16.85 -24.08 -9.37
C ASP A 410 -17.08 -25.15 -8.28
N GLU A 411 -17.98 -26.11 -8.57
CA GLU A 411 -18.39 -27.15 -7.60
C GLU A 411 -17.22 -28.02 -7.10
N LYS A 412 -16.15 -28.10 -7.88
CA LYS A 412 -14.96 -28.92 -7.54
C LYS A 412 -13.91 -28.16 -6.71
N GLU A 413 -13.91 -26.83 -6.77
CA GLU A 413 -12.86 -26.00 -6.20
C GLU A 413 -13.47 -24.79 -5.46
N ARG A 414 -14.53 -25.02 -4.66
CA ARG A 414 -15.15 -23.97 -3.85
C ARG A 414 -14.14 -23.39 -2.88
N GLY A 415 -13.98 -22.09 -2.89
CA GLY A 415 -13.08 -21.34 -2.01
C GLY A 415 -13.01 -19.89 -2.42
N ILE A 416 -12.19 -19.13 -1.72
CA ILE A 416 -11.85 -17.75 -2.11
C ILE A 416 -10.51 -17.80 -2.82
N ASP A 417 -10.49 -17.39 -4.09
CA ASP A 417 -9.30 -17.38 -4.95
C ASP A 417 -8.89 -15.96 -5.32
N VAL A 418 -7.61 -15.78 -5.60
CA VAL A 418 -7.07 -14.54 -6.17
C VAL A 418 -7.17 -14.57 -7.70
N TYR A 419 -7.68 -13.49 -8.25
CA TYR A 419 -7.78 -13.26 -9.69
C TYR A 419 -6.99 -12.02 -10.09
N GLU A 420 -6.31 -12.08 -11.25
CA GLU A 420 -5.71 -10.92 -11.92
C GLU A 420 -6.71 -10.34 -12.93
N PHE A 421 -6.78 -9.01 -13.05
CA PHE A 421 -7.64 -8.36 -14.05
C PHE A 421 -7.05 -7.02 -14.51
N ARG A 422 -7.58 -6.49 -15.62
CA ARG A 422 -7.28 -5.13 -16.07
C ARG A 422 -8.33 -4.15 -15.54
N LEU A 423 -7.85 -3.09 -14.87
CA LEU A 423 -8.75 -2.01 -14.44
C LEU A 423 -9.01 -1.07 -15.62
N TYR A 424 -10.27 -0.70 -15.85
CA TYR A 424 -10.65 0.24 -16.89
C TYR A 424 -10.18 1.68 -16.57
N GLU A 425 -9.98 2.49 -17.61
CA GLU A 425 -9.20 3.73 -17.52
C GLU A 425 -9.76 4.74 -16.51
N GLU A 426 -11.09 4.95 -16.47
CA GLU A 426 -11.71 5.95 -15.60
C GLU A 426 -11.61 5.63 -14.12
N ALA A 427 -11.43 4.35 -13.77
CA ALA A 427 -11.21 3.93 -12.38
C ALA A 427 -9.73 3.96 -11.99
N ARG A 428 -8.79 4.04 -12.95
CA ARG A 428 -7.35 3.98 -12.66
C ARG A 428 -6.87 5.14 -11.81
N PRO A 429 -5.91 4.90 -10.92
CA PRO A 429 -5.15 5.95 -10.23
C PRO A 429 -4.17 6.62 -11.20
N SER A 430 -3.43 7.61 -10.72
CA SER A 430 -2.29 8.14 -11.46
C SER A 430 -1.17 7.11 -11.53
N SER A 431 -0.61 6.91 -12.72
CA SER A 431 0.53 5.99 -12.91
C SER A 431 1.75 6.46 -12.13
N VAL A 432 2.49 5.52 -11.57
CA VAL A 432 3.78 5.76 -10.92
C VAL A 432 4.88 4.92 -11.56
N VAL A 433 6.10 5.46 -11.54
CA VAL A 433 7.32 4.76 -11.92
C VAL A 433 8.05 4.27 -10.67
N CYS A 434 8.57 3.06 -10.73
CA CYS A 434 9.37 2.46 -9.66
C CYS A 434 10.84 2.45 -10.10
N ILE A 435 11.70 3.17 -9.37
CA ILE A 435 13.13 3.28 -9.66
C ILE A 435 13.91 2.67 -8.51
N LYS A 436 14.74 1.67 -8.79
CA LYS A 436 15.67 1.11 -7.80
C LYS A 436 16.94 1.96 -7.73
N GLY A 437 17.46 2.13 -6.54
CA GLY A 437 18.70 2.86 -6.33
C GLY A 437 19.64 2.13 -5.39
N ARG A 438 20.93 2.50 -5.46
CA ARG A 438 21.94 1.98 -4.52
C ARG A 438 22.91 3.09 -4.13
N VAL A 439 23.10 3.25 -2.82
CA VAL A 439 24.08 4.16 -2.24
C VAL A 439 25.32 3.40 -1.85
N GLU A 440 26.46 3.82 -2.35
CA GLU A 440 27.76 3.20 -2.10
C GLU A 440 28.77 4.22 -1.55
N ILE A 441 29.73 3.72 -0.80
CA ILE A 441 30.90 4.46 -0.32
C ILE A 441 32.17 3.70 -0.65
N GLU A 442 33.29 4.41 -0.82
CA GLU A 442 34.60 3.79 -0.92
C GLU A 442 35.01 3.22 0.44
N SER A 443 35.23 1.90 0.53
CA SER A 443 35.83 1.29 1.72
C SER A 443 37.34 1.49 1.66
N THR A 444 37.90 2.27 2.58
CA THR A 444 39.33 2.19 2.87
C THR A 444 39.56 0.90 3.66
N ARG A 445 40.19 -0.09 3.07
CA ARG A 445 40.73 -1.22 3.84
C ARG A 445 41.75 -0.64 4.82
N VAL A 446 41.41 -0.55 6.10
CA VAL A 446 42.36 -0.43 7.17
C VAL A 446 43.22 -1.69 7.11
N GLY A 447 44.54 -1.52 6.92
CA GLY A 447 45.51 -2.60 6.69
C GLY A 447 45.33 -3.69 7.76
N SER A 448 45.10 -4.90 7.28
CA SER A 448 45.19 -6.09 8.11
C SER A 448 46.57 -6.17 8.73
N GLU A 449 46.63 -6.31 10.05
CA GLU A 449 47.80 -6.69 10.82
C GLU A 449 48.59 -7.79 10.11
N LYS A 450 49.87 -7.53 9.90
CA LYS A 450 50.84 -8.53 9.49
C LYS A 450 50.89 -9.63 10.55
N GLN A 451 50.17 -10.72 10.34
CA GLN A 451 50.55 -11.98 11.01
C GLN A 451 51.95 -12.37 10.51
N ARG A 452 52.91 -12.25 11.43
CA ARG A 452 54.22 -12.85 11.27
C ARG A 452 54.05 -14.39 11.17
N VAL A 453 54.08 -14.90 9.95
CA VAL A 453 54.29 -16.34 9.75
C VAL A 453 55.78 -16.54 9.82
N GLY A 454 56.22 -17.17 10.90
CA GLY A 454 57.58 -17.63 11.08
C GLY A 454 57.88 -18.77 10.07
N ASN A 455 58.93 -18.56 9.29
CA ASN A 455 59.54 -19.60 8.45
C ASN A 455 59.94 -20.78 9.32
N LYS A 456 59.38 -21.98 9.05
CA LYS A 456 60.05 -23.26 9.24
C LYS A 456 60.00 -24.05 7.94
N SER A 457 61.15 -24.10 7.33
CA SER A 457 61.50 -25.03 6.26
C SER A 457 61.46 -26.46 6.78
N ALA A 458 60.80 -27.39 6.05
CA ALA A 458 61.11 -28.80 6.08
C ALA A 458 60.73 -29.45 4.75
N SER A 459 61.63 -30.20 4.29
CA SER A 459 61.88 -30.82 2.98
C SER A 459 60.99 -32.02 2.64
N VAL A 460 60.69 -32.11 1.35
CA VAL A 460 60.74 -33.28 0.44
C VAL A 460 60.31 -34.66 0.97
N GLY A 461 59.43 -35.30 0.17
CA GLY A 461 59.19 -36.73 0.22
C GLY A 461 58.07 -37.15 -0.77
N ASP A 462 58.57 -37.59 -1.96
CA ASP A 462 57.78 -38.34 -2.94
C ASP A 462 57.19 -39.63 -2.38
N LYS A 463 55.98 -40.02 -2.82
CA LYS A 463 55.78 -41.32 -3.52
C LYS A 463 54.32 -41.54 -3.89
N SER A 464 54.17 -41.80 -5.17
CA SER A 464 53.04 -42.36 -5.88
C SER A 464 52.56 -43.71 -5.35
N THR A 465 51.28 -44.04 -5.45
CA THR A 465 50.82 -45.31 -6.05
C THR A 465 49.33 -45.25 -6.43
N LEU A 466 49.11 -45.71 -7.66
CA LEU A 466 47.87 -46.01 -8.38
C LEU A 466 47.10 -47.21 -7.79
N VAL A 467 45.84 -47.32 -8.10
CA VAL A 467 44.98 -48.39 -8.61
C VAL A 467 43.54 -47.99 -8.33
N GLY A 468 42.59 -47.75 -9.22
CA GLY A 468 42.14 -48.39 -10.43
C GLY A 468 40.84 -49.12 -10.18
N ASN A 469 39.70 -48.61 -10.74
CA ASN A 469 38.78 -49.39 -11.56
C ASN A 469 37.53 -48.59 -11.95
N ASN A 470 37.33 -48.53 -13.24
CA ASN A 470 36.12 -48.21 -13.99
C ASN A 470 35.04 -49.30 -13.87
N PRO A 471 33.78 -49.05 -14.20
CA PRO A 471 33.42 -49.22 -15.61
C PRO A 471 32.49 -48.17 -16.24
N THR A 472 32.66 -48.11 -17.49
CA THR A 472 32.09 -47.40 -18.62
C THR A 472 30.63 -47.74 -18.95
N PRO A 473 30.12 -47.22 -20.09
CA PRO A 473 29.17 -46.09 -20.28
C PRO A 473 28.05 -46.47 -21.26
N VAL A 474 27.12 -45.53 -21.48
CA VAL A 474 26.42 -45.46 -22.77
C VAL A 474 26.17 -44.00 -23.12
N GLY A 475 26.57 -43.67 -24.34
CA GLY A 475 26.58 -42.33 -24.85
C GLY A 475 25.32 -41.85 -25.54
N SER A 476 25.27 -40.56 -25.72
CA SER A 476 24.67 -39.95 -26.91
C SER A 476 25.36 -38.62 -27.24
N LYS A 477 25.71 -38.49 -28.49
CA LYS A 477 26.34 -37.34 -29.12
C LYS A 477 25.35 -36.18 -29.18
N SER A 478 25.76 -34.98 -28.79
CA SER A 478 25.21 -33.76 -29.36
C SER A 478 26.35 -32.80 -29.72
N THR A 479 26.24 -32.32 -30.91
CA THR A 479 27.19 -31.49 -31.65
C THR A 479 27.27 -30.09 -31.02
N ARG A 480 28.48 -29.65 -30.69
CA ARG A 480 28.77 -28.23 -30.39
C ARG A 480 28.81 -27.47 -31.72
N VAL A 481 27.91 -26.52 -31.87
CA VAL A 481 28.09 -25.39 -32.78
C VAL A 481 28.47 -24.20 -31.91
N GLY A 482 29.72 -23.77 -32.07
CA GLY A 482 30.22 -22.58 -31.41
C GLY A 482 29.68 -21.32 -32.09
N ASN A 483 28.97 -20.48 -31.34
CA ASN A 483 28.79 -19.09 -31.71
C ASN A 483 29.62 -18.23 -30.77
N LYS A 484 30.64 -17.59 -31.35
CA LYS A 484 31.31 -16.45 -30.77
C LYS A 484 30.31 -15.28 -30.68
N SER A 485 29.77 -15.01 -29.54
CA SER A 485 29.14 -13.71 -29.27
C SER A 485 30.23 -12.74 -28.81
N THR A 486 30.56 -11.82 -29.67
CA THR A 486 31.27 -10.59 -29.32
C THR A 486 30.38 -9.78 -28.40
N SER A 487 30.69 -9.75 -27.12
CA SER A 487 30.09 -8.78 -26.21
C SER A 487 30.60 -7.39 -26.54
N VAL A 488 29.77 -6.59 -27.18
CA VAL A 488 29.94 -5.13 -27.20
C VAL A 488 29.58 -4.63 -25.82
N GLY A 489 30.61 -4.34 -25.02
CA GLY A 489 30.41 -3.75 -23.72
C GLY A 489 29.86 -2.34 -23.86
N ASP A 490 28.63 -2.14 -23.47
CA ASP A 490 28.11 -0.80 -23.20
C ASP A 490 28.86 -0.22 -22.02
N LYS A 491 29.74 0.74 -22.33
CA LYS A 491 30.34 1.61 -21.32
C LYS A 491 29.24 2.53 -20.78
N SER A 492 28.67 2.16 -19.65
CA SER A 492 27.92 3.13 -18.85
C SER A 492 28.86 4.26 -18.44
N THR A 493 28.59 5.43 -18.97
CA THR A 493 29.35 6.65 -18.65
C THR A 493 28.98 7.05 -17.23
N LEU A 494 29.90 6.80 -16.29
CA LEU A 494 29.86 7.38 -14.95
C LEU A 494 30.04 8.89 -15.10
N VAL A 495 28.97 9.67 -14.92
CA VAL A 495 29.03 11.12 -14.78
C VAL A 495 29.34 11.41 -13.31
N GLY A 496 30.61 11.38 -13.01
CA GLY A 496 31.21 11.82 -11.75
C GLY A 496 32.71 11.80 -11.97
N SER A 497 33.35 12.96 -11.82
CA SER A 497 34.78 13.20 -12.05
C SER A 497 35.68 12.01 -11.74
N ASN A 498 36.30 11.41 -12.79
CA ASN A 498 37.33 10.41 -12.65
C ASN A 498 38.55 10.96 -11.85
N PRO A 499 38.88 10.41 -10.69
CA PRO A 499 40.25 10.50 -10.20
C PRO A 499 41.07 9.42 -10.88
N THR A 500 42.17 9.81 -11.53
CA THR A 500 43.21 8.88 -12.00
C THR A 500 43.80 8.16 -10.79
N LEU A 501 43.34 6.93 -10.54
CA LEU A 501 43.81 6.10 -9.43
C LEU A 501 44.99 5.28 -9.89
N VAL A 502 46.17 5.67 -9.43
CA VAL A 502 47.38 4.79 -9.38
C VAL A 502 47.31 4.03 -8.06
N GLY A 503 46.89 2.76 -8.11
CA GLY A 503 47.26 1.70 -7.16
C GLY A 503 46.54 1.74 -5.79
N SER A 504 45.31 1.36 -5.72
CA SER A 504 44.69 0.48 -4.70
C SER A 504 43.25 0.13 -5.17
N LYS A 505 42.86 -1.15 -5.16
CA LYS A 505 41.49 -1.56 -5.43
C LYS A 505 40.62 -1.13 -4.24
N SER A 506 39.99 0.03 -4.35
CA SER A 506 38.90 0.40 -3.43
C SER A 506 37.70 -0.50 -3.72
N THR A 507 37.16 -1.13 -2.70
CA THR A 507 35.94 -1.92 -2.80
C THR A 507 34.77 -1.00 -2.47
N LEU A 508 33.79 -0.89 -3.37
CA LEU A 508 32.54 -0.17 -3.10
C LEU A 508 31.65 -0.99 -2.15
N VAL A 509 31.13 -0.36 -1.11
CA VAL A 509 30.27 -1.02 -0.11
C VAL A 509 28.98 -0.24 0.00
N GLY A 510 27.85 -0.95 0.00
CA GLY A 510 26.54 -0.40 0.26
C GLY A 510 26.47 0.21 1.67
N THR A 511 25.66 1.26 1.85
CA THR A 511 25.63 1.97 3.12
C THR A 511 24.27 2.62 3.39
N PHE A 512 23.93 2.75 4.67
CA PHE A 512 22.80 3.56 5.12
C PHE A 512 23.02 5.02 4.80
N ALA A 513 22.05 5.64 4.16
CA ALA A 513 21.99 7.06 3.86
C ALA A 513 20.54 7.55 3.82
N THR A 514 20.32 8.81 4.10
CA THR A 514 19.02 9.45 3.92
C THR A 514 18.82 9.81 2.44
N VAL A 515 17.70 9.41 1.88
CA VAL A 515 17.31 9.65 0.48
C VAL A 515 16.10 10.57 0.49
N GLU A 516 16.26 11.78 -0.01
CA GLU A 516 15.21 12.80 -0.11
C GLU A 516 14.83 13.05 -1.56
N ILE A 517 13.54 13.14 -1.83
CA ILE A 517 12.98 13.54 -3.12
C ILE A 517 12.27 14.86 -2.98
N PHE A 518 12.50 15.75 -3.93
CA PHE A 518 11.84 17.04 -4.02
C PHE A 518 11.02 17.15 -5.31
N ASP A 519 9.76 17.54 -5.18
CA ASP A 519 8.86 17.79 -6.30
C ASP A 519 8.99 19.24 -6.77
N TYR A 520 9.54 19.44 -7.96
CA TYR A 520 9.75 20.78 -8.53
C TYR A 520 8.44 21.48 -8.94
N LEU A 521 7.41 20.72 -9.31
CA LEU A 521 6.11 21.31 -9.67
C LEU A 521 5.40 21.85 -8.44
N ARG A 522 5.42 21.10 -7.34
CA ARG A 522 4.78 21.48 -6.08
C ARG A 522 5.67 22.30 -5.16
N LYS A 523 6.95 22.46 -5.50
CA LYS A 523 7.97 23.21 -4.72
C LYS A 523 8.05 22.76 -3.25
N LYS A 524 8.00 21.45 -2.99
CA LYS A 524 8.05 20.89 -1.64
C LYS A 524 8.74 19.53 -1.61
N PRO A 525 9.25 19.11 -0.44
CA PRO A 525 9.67 17.73 -0.24
C PRO A 525 8.50 16.77 -0.57
N PHE A 526 8.80 15.74 -1.33
CA PHE A 526 7.82 14.74 -1.77
C PHE A 526 7.93 13.44 -0.97
N PHE A 527 9.18 13.03 -0.68
CA PHE A 527 9.45 11.74 -0.10
C PHE A 527 10.75 11.75 0.69
N LEU A 528 10.77 11.10 1.85
CA LEU A 528 11.96 10.83 2.65
C LEU A 528 12.07 9.33 2.86
N SER A 529 13.18 8.73 2.48
CA SER A 529 13.48 7.32 2.70
C SER A 529 14.93 7.14 3.15
N HIS A 530 15.31 5.89 3.37
CA HIS A 530 16.67 5.51 3.73
C HIS A 530 17.11 4.33 2.86
N SER A 531 18.38 4.28 2.51
CA SER A 531 18.95 3.10 1.90
C SER A 531 19.20 2.02 2.94
N ASP A 532 19.17 0.75 2.51
CA ASP A 532 19.50 -0.40 3.36
C ASP A 532 20.94 -0.28 3.91
N SER A 533 21.14 -0.65 5.15
CA SER A 533 22.40 -0.44 5.85
C SER A 533 23.56 -1.31 5.37
N LYS A 534 23.26 -2.46 4.74
CA LYS A 534 24.25 -3.43 4.25
C LYS A 534 24.39 -3.39 2.74
N THR A 535 23.26 -3.38 2.03
CA THR A 535 23.24 -3.40 0.57
C THR A 535 23.32 -2.02 -0.05
N GLY A 536 22.91 -0.97 0.71
CA GLY A 536 22.77 0.40 0.20
C GLY A 536 21.56 0.60 -0.70
N GLU A 537 20.73 -0.42 -0.89
CA GLU A 537 19.59 -0.37 -1.81
C GLU A 537 18.47 0.50 -1.27
N PHE A 538 17.76 1.17 -2.17
CA PHE A 538 16.54 1.92 -1.91
C PHE A 538 15.60 1.85 -3.11
N THR A 539 14.32 2.10 -2.89
CA THR A 539 13.32 2.15 -3.95
C THR A 539 12.60 3.48 -3.92
N LEU A 540 12.45 4.11 -5.07
CA LEU A 540 11.66 5.32 -5.26
C LEU A 540 10.40 4.98 -6.03
N ILE A 541 9.26 5.52 -5.57
CA ILE A 541 7.98 5.41 -6.24
C ILE A 541 7.49 6.83 -6.49
N LEU A 542 7.46 7.21 -7.76
CA LEU A 542 7.23 8.57 -8.19
C LEU A 542 6.07 8.64 -9.18
N PRO A 543 5.12 9.59 -9.02
CA PRO A 543 4.14 9.88 -10.04
C PRO A 543 4.81 10.17 -11.39
N ASP A 544 4.26 9.60 -12.46
CA ASP A 544 4.84 9.73 -13.79
C ASP A 544 4.78 11.18 -14.31
N SER A 545 3.80 11.95 -13.91
CA SER A 545 3.57 13.34 -14.36
C SER A 545 4.49 14.39 -13.71
N GLY A 546 5.35 14.03 -12.73
CA GLY A 546 6.19 14.98 -11.97
C GLY A 546 7.61 15.16 -12.50
N GLU A 547 8.27 16.23 -12.11
CA GLU A 547 9.73 16.44 -12.20
C GLU A 547 10.33 16.42 -10.79
N TYR A 548 11.35 15.60 -10.57
CA TYR A 548 11.87 15.33 -9.24
C TYR A 548 13.38 15.52 -9.15
N GLY A 549 13.84 16.08 -8.01
CA GLY A 549 15.22 16.10 -7.59
C GLY A 549 15.50 15.01 -6.57
N LEU A 550 16.64 14.36 -6.70
CA LEU A 550 17.19 13.40 -5.74
C LEU A 550 18.26 14.08 -4.90
N ASN A 551 18.22 13.90 -3.60
CA ASN A 551 19.28 14.25 -2.68
C ASN A 551 19.58 13.07 -1.75
N VAL A 552 20.87 12.70 -1.65
CA VAL A 552 21.30 11.63 -0.75
C VAL A 552 22.36 12.17 0.19
N ARG A 553 22.16 11.96 1.50
CA ARG A 553 23.07 12.45 2.54
C ARG A 553 23.40 11.38 3.58
N LYS A 554 24.64 11.44 4.06
CA LYS A 554 25.16 10.62 5.13
C LYS A 554 26.13 11.46 5.99
N PRO A 555 26.08 11.41 7.32
CA PRO A 555 27.03 12.10 8.18
C PRO A 555 28.50 11.75 7.84
N GLY A 556 29.35 12.77 7.74
CA GLY A 556 30.77 12.62 7.39
C GLY A 556 31.05 12.46 5.88
N TYR A 557 30.02 12.56 5.04
CA TYR A 557 30.15 12.50 3.58
C TYR A 557 29.61 13.76 2.91
N VAL A 558 30.15 14.08 1.76
CA VAL A 558 29.60 15.11 0.88
C VAL A 558 28.27 14.59 0.34
N PHE A 559 27.22 15.40 0.35
CA PHE A 559 25.91 14.99 -0.15
C PHE A 559 25.93 14.81 -1.68
N TYR A 560 25.00 13.98 -2.18
CA TYR A 560 24.76 13.80 -3.61
C TYR A 560 23.45 14.53 -3.99
N SER A 561 23.46 15.24 -5.12
CA SER A 561 22.27 15.91 -5.66
C SER A 561 22.20 15.67 -7.17
N SER A 562 21.01 15.36 -7.69
CA SER A 562 20.75 15.24 -9.12
C SER A 562 19.28 15.42 -9.46
N LYS A 563 18.97 15.73 -10.72
CA LYS A 563 17.60 15.55 -11.26
C LYS A 563 17.37 14.06 -11.53
N ILE A 564 16.18 13.58 -11.23
CA ILE A 564 15.81 12.18 -11.49
C ILE A 564 15.41 12.02 -12.96
N ASP A 565 16.12 11.11 -13.63
CA ASP A 565 15.77 10.62 -14.96
C ASP A 565 14.87 9.39 -14.84
N LYS A 566 13.57 9.57 -15.03
CA LYS A 566 12.54 8.50 -14.90
C LYS A 566 12.61 7.45 -16.00
N THR A 567 13.44 7.63 -17.02
CA THR A 567 13.67 6.60 -18.07
C THR A 567 14.64 5.52 -17.63
N LYS A 568 15.30 5.72 -16.49
CA LYS A 568 16.25 4.78 -15.90
C LYS A 568 15.59 3.94 -14.81
N ASP A 569 15.73 2.64 -14.91
CA ASP A 569 15.23 1.70 -13.92
C ASP A 569 16.12 1.64 -12.65
N THR A 570 17.35 2.13 -12.74
CA THR A 570 18.33 2.03 -11.65
C THR A 570 19.16 3.31 -11.52
N LEU A 571 19.34 3.73 -10.26
CA LEU A 571 20.17 4.87 -9.87
C LEU A 571 21.36 4.40 -9.01
N TYR A 572 22.57 4.87 -9.34
CA TYR A 572 23.77 4.61 -8.54
C TYR A 572 24.25 5.91 -7.93
N VAL A 573 24.43 5.91 -6.61
CA VAL A 573 24.89 7.05 -5.83
C VAL A 573 26.18 6.69 -5.12
N LEU A 574 27.28 7.36 -5.46
CA LEU A 574 28.55 7.25 -4.77
C LEU A 574 28.75 8.46 -3.85
N LEU A 575 28.82 8.23 -2.54
CA LEU A 575 29.13 9.25 -1.56
C LEU A 575 30.63 9.29 -1.25
N SER A 576 31.23 10.47 -1.38
CA SER A 576 32.64 10.74 -1.03
C SER A 576 32.75 11.30 0.38
N LYS A 577 33.76 10.86 1.17
CA LYS A 577 34.06 11.48 2.47
C LYS A 577 34.33 12.97 2.30
N ILE A 578 34.02 13.74 3.36
CA ILE A 578 34.33 15.17 3.43
C ILE A 578 35.84 15.29 3.55
N GLU A 579 36.50 15.56 2.43
CA GLU A 579 37.96 15.79 2.31
C GLU A 579 38.20 16.96 1.39
N ARG A 580 39.32 17.66 1.62
CA ARG A 580 39.72 18.79 0.79
C ARG A 580 39.84 18.41 -0.69
N GLY A 581 39.24 19.21 -1.56
CA GLY A 581 39.20 18.99 -3.02
C GLY A 581 38.11 18.10 -3.52
N LYS A 582 37.32 17.44 -2.65
CA LYS A 582 36.11 16.73 -3.07
C LYS A 582 35.03 17.71 -3.48
N SER A 583 34.34 17.42 -4.58
CA SER A 583 33.28 18.29 -5.11
C SER A 583 31.97 17.55 -5.30
N VAL A 584 30.90 18.31 -5.30
CA VAL A 584 29.56 17.90 -5.73
C VAL A 584 29.05 18.88 -6.78
N VAL A 585 28.48 18.34 -7.84
CA VAL A 585 27.73 19.12 -8.82
C VAL A 585 26.35 19.44 -8.23
N LEU A 586 25.96 20.70 -8.30
CA LEU A 586 24.65 21.16 -7.81
C LEU A 586 23.66 21.15 -8.98
N ASP A 587 23.21 19.96 -9.38
CA ASP A 587 22.33 19.76 -10.55
C ASP A 587 20.96 20.44 -10.40
N ASN A 588 20.58 20.81 -9.18
CA ASN A 588 19.30 21.45 -8.86
C ASN A 588 19.42 22.97 -8.65
N ILE A 589 20.50 23.58 -9.11
CA ILE A 589 20.65 25.04 -9.20
C ILE A 589 20.32 25.50 -10.62
N PHE A 590 19.29 26.29 -10.76
CA PHE A 590 18.74 26.74 -12.04
C PHE A 590 18.91 28.25 -12.20
N PHE A 591 19.21 28.66 -13.43
CA PHE A 591 19.28 30.07 -13.87
C PHE A 591 18.48 30.22 -15.17
N ALA A 592 17.89 31.39 -15.40
CA ALA A 592 17.32 31.68 -16.69
C ALA A 592 18.46 31.80 -17.75
N PHE A 593 18.07 31.68 -19.03
CA PHE A 593 19.03 31.80 -20.12
C PHE A 593 19.79 33.15 -20.06
N ASP A 594 21.11 33.09 -20.16
CA ASP A 594 22.03 34.26 -20.08
C ASP A 594 21.89 35.11 -18.79
N SER A 595 21.36 34.48 -17.72
CA SER A 595 21.13 35.12 -16.41
C SER A 595 21.99 34.48 -15.32
N PHE A 596 22.21 35.23 -14.25
CA PHE A 596 22.82 34.83 -12.99
C PHE A 596 21.83 34.93 -11.82
N GLU A 597 20.57 35.28 -12.06
CA GLU A 597 19.51 35.26 -11.06
C GLU A 597 19.09 33.83 -10.81
N LEU A 598 19.01 33.43 -9.53
CA LEU A 598 18.56 32.11 -9.14
C LEU A 598 17.07 31.96 -9.41
N ASP A 599 16.71 30.90 -10.12
CA ASP A 599 15.30 30.47 -10.23
C ASP A 599 14.80 30.01 -8.85
N PRO A 600 13.58 30.36 -8.44
CA PRO A 600 13.00 29.89 -7.18
C PRO A 600 13.01 28.36 -7.01
N LYS A 601 13.09 27.58 -8.08
CA LYS A 601 13.28 26.12 -8.01
C LYS A 601 14.60 25.73 -7.34
N SER A 602 15.60 26.63 -7.28
CA SER A 602 16.90 26.40 -6.65
C SER A 602 16.86 26.53 -5.12
N ASP A 603 15.82 27.12 -4.54
CA ASP A 603 15.73 27.41 -3.09
C ASP A 603 15.95 26.16 -2.25
N ASN A 604 15.40 25.02 -2.66
CA ASN A 604 15.56 23.77 -1.95
C ASN A 604 17.02 23.25 -1.95
N GLU A 605 17.76 23.45 -3.04
CA GLU A 605 19.17 23.08 -3.12
C GLU A 605 20.03 24.02 -2.26
N ILE A 606 19.67 25.29 -2.21
CA ILE A 606 20.30 26.26 -1.30
C ILE A 606 20.06 25.86 0.15
N ASP A 607 18.83 25.48 0.54
CA ASP A 607 18.51 25.04 1.90
C ASP A 607 19.28 23.78 2.31
N ARG A 608 19.52 22.85 1.37
CA ARG A 608 20.36 21.68 1.58
C ARG A 608 21.82 22.03 1.82
N LEU A 609 22.38 22.96 1.03
CA LEU A 609 23.73 23.48 1.26
C LEU A 609 23.83 24.15 2.62
N VAL A 610 22.83 24.91 3.02
CA VAL A 610 22.76 25.55 4.35
C VAL A 610 22.79 24.48 5.43
N SER A 611 21.95 23.43 5.32
CA SER A 611 21.92 22.33 6.28
C SER A 611 23.26 21.60 6.34
N PHE A 612 23.82 21.24 5.19
CA PHE A 612 25.14 20.59 5.10
C PHE A 612 26.24 21.41 5.79
N LEU A 613 26.28 22.75 5.56
CA LEU A 613 27.26 23.62 6.17
C LEU A 613 27.03 23.86 7.67
N LYS A 614 25.76 23.84 8.13
CA LYS A 614 25.41 23.87 9.57
C LYS A 614 25.80 22.61 10.31
N ASP A 615 25.53 21.45 9.69
CA ASP A 615 25.87 20.13 10.24
C ASP A 615 27.39 19.87 10.28
N ASN A 616 28.17 20.63 9.45
CA ASN A 616 29.62 20.53 9.35
C ASN A 616 30.28 21.91 9.55
N PRO A 617 30.35 22.45 10.79
CA PRO A 617 30.80 23.83 11.06
C PRO A 617 32.23 24.12 10.61
N SER A 618 33.10 23.14 10.58
CA SER A 618 34.51 23.26 10.17
C SER A 618 34.72 23.28 8.64
N VAL A 619 33.67 22.92 7.87
CA VAL A 619 33.77 22.84 6.41
C VAL A 619 33.62 24.23 5.80
N ALA A 620 34.58 24.60 4.95
CA ALA A 620 34.51 25.75 4.03
C ALA A 620 34.40 25.23 2.59
N ILE A 621 33.73 25.97 1.72
CA ILE A 621 33.49 25.56 0.33
C ILE A 621 33.90 26.65 -0.67
N GLU A 622 34.33 26.20 -1.84
CA GLU A 622 34.45 27.03 -3.04
C GLU A 622 33.29 26.70 -3.97
N ILE A 623 32.48 27.68 -4.32
CA ILE A 623 31.36 27.60 -5.26
C ILE A 623 31.93 27.97 -6.64
N VAL A 624 31.94 27.03 -7.57
CA VAL A 624 32.55 27.13 -8.87
C VAL A 624 31.50 27.12 -9.97
N GLY A 625 31.42 28.23 -10.71
CA GLY A 625 30.51 28.34 -11.86
C GLY A 625 31.19 27.96 -13.18
N HIS A 626 30.46 27.27 -14.05
CA HIS A 626 30.91 26.86 -15.39
C HIS A 626 29.88 27.24 -16.46
N THR A 627 30.36 27.39 -17.70
CA THR A 627 29.53 27.59 -18.89
C THR A 627 29.88 26.56 -19.97
N ASP A 628 29.05 26.46 -20.99
CA ASP A 628 29.42 25.85 -22.26
C ASP A 628 30.36 26.78 -23.06
N ASN A 629 30.67 26.41 -24.31
CA ASN A 629 31.54 27.16 -25.19
C ASN A 629 30.83 28.20 -26.08
N ILE A 630 29.56 28.47 -25.83
CA ILE A 630 28.81 29.49 -26.61
C ILE A 630 29.15 30.90 -26.05
N GLY A 631 29.57 31.79 -26.92
CA GLY A 631 29.98 33.14 -26.56
C GLY A 631 31.49 33.33 -26.36
N SER A 632 31.93 34.55 -25.98
CA SER A 632 33.33 34.84 -25.76
C SER A 632 33.82 34.33 -24.40
N GLU A 633 35.09 33.97 -24.31
CA GLU A 633 35.72 33.51 -23.05
C GLU A 633 35.54 34.51 -21.91
N LYS A 634 35.75 35.80 -22.20
CA LYS A 634 35.58 36.88 -21.21
C LYS A 634 34.16 36.95 -20.67
N ARG A 635 33.14 36.84 -21.56
CA ARG A 635 31.74 36.88 -21.16
C ARG A 635 31.38 35.64 -20.33
N ASN A 636 31.81 34.47 -20.77
CA ASN A 636 31.56 33.21 -20.06
C ASN A 636 32.20 33.20 -18.67
N ARG A 637 33.38 33.75 -18.52
CA ARG A 637 34.05 33.89 -17.23
C ARG A 637 33.24 34.78 -16.27
N VAL A 638 32.82 35.96 -16.74
CA VAL A 638 31.99 36.88 -15.95
C VAL A 638 30.64 36.26 -15.59
N LEU A 639 29.96 35.59 -16.55
CA LEU A 639 28.67 34.96 -16.30
C LEU A 639 28.78 33.85 -15.23
N SER A 640 29.81 33.00 -15.35
CA SER A 640 30.02 31.92 -14.39
C SER A 640 30.39 32.42 -12.99
N GLU A 641 31.17 33.48 -12.90
CA GLU A 641 31.50 34.11 -11.63
C GLU A 641 30.27 34.75 -10.96
N ASN A 642 29.44 35.47 -11.73
CA ASN A 642 28.17 36.02 -11.22
C ASN A 642 27.21 34.94 -10.73
N ARG A 643 27.12 33.80 -11.43
CA ARG A 643 26.33 32.66 -10.98
C ARG A 643 26.82 32.11 -9.64
N ALA A 644 28.12 31.90 -9.49
CA ALA A 644 28.73 31.48 -8.23
C ALA A 644 28.50 32.51 -7.09
N LEU A 645 28.58 33.80 -7.41
CA LEU A 645 28.28 34.88 -6.46
C LEU A 645 26.82 34.92 -6.04
N SER A 646 25.87 34.60 -6.94
CA SER A 646 24.46 34.55 -6.60
C SER A 646 24.17 33.41 -5.61
N VAL A 647 24.77 32.24 -5.80
CA VAL A 647 24.67 31.11 -4.83
C VAL A 647 25.30 31.53 -3.49
N LYS A 648 26.49 32.13 -3.48
CA LYS A 648 27.13 32.65 -2.26
C LYS A 648 26.24 33.63 -1.52
N LYS A 649 25.66 34.61 -2.21
CA LYS A 649 24.74 35.60 -1.61
C LYS A 649 23.51 34.90 -0.97
N ALA A 650 22.92 33.91 -1.63
CA ALA A 650 21.80 33.17 -1.10
C ALA A 650 22.15 32.39 0.20
N LEU A 651 23.34 31.77 0.24
CA LEU A 651 23.82 31.08 1.44
C LEU A 651 24.07 32.03 2.62
N VAL A 652 24.67 33.19 2.34
CA VAL A 652 24.92 34.25 3.35
C VAL A 652 23.60 34.80 3.88
N ALA A 653 22.62 35.05 3.01
CA ALA A 653 21.28 35.52 3.40
C ALA A 653 20.56 34.50 4.33
N LYS A 654 20.88 33.20 4.22
CA LYS A 654 20.37 32.13 5.09
C LYS A 654 21.26 31.81 6.32
N GLY A 655 22.24 32.71 6.61
CA GLY A 655 23.00 32.70 7.86
C GLY A 655 24.31 31.89 7.83
N ILE A 656 24.87 31.58 6.66
CA ILE A 656 26.21 30.99 6.55
C ILE A 656 27.28 32.09 6.59
N ASP A 657 28.29 31.87 7.42
CA ASP A 657 29.42 32.83 7.53
C ASP A 657 30.12 33.02 6.17
N PRO A 658 30.22 34.27 5.66
CA PRO A 658 30.88 34.59 4.40
C PRO A 658 32.34 34.14 4.30
N SER A 659 33.05 34.01 5.42
CA SER A 659 34.45 33.56 5.47
C SER A 659 34.61 32.08 5.06
N ARG A 660 33.56 31.28 5.20
CA ARG A 660 33.51 29.88 4.78
C ARG A 660 33.23 29.68 3.31
N LEU A 661 32.92 30.77 2.56
CA LEU A 661 32.40 30.70 1.21
C LEU A 661 33.32 31.48 0.24
N VAL A 662 33.82 30.82 -0.77
CA VAL A 662 34.53 31.45 -1.91
C VAL A 662 33.70 31.23 -3.17
N ALA A 663 33.54 32.24 -3.99
CA ALA A 663 32.90 32.15 -5.32
C ALA A 663 33.95 32.31 -6.41
N LYS A 664 33.89 31.48 -7.46
CA LYS A 664 34.85 31.48 -8.57
C LYS A 664 34.15 31.13 -9.88
N GLY A 665 34.47 31.86 -10.94
CA GLY A 665 34.03 31.54 -12.29
C GLY A 665 35.15 30.92 -13.10
N LEU A 666 34.93 29.78 -13.69
CA LEU A 666 35.86 29.13 -14.62
C LEU A 666 35.42 29.29 -16.09
N GLY A 667 34.22 29.80 -16.35
CA GLY A 667 33.71 29.92 -17.71
C GLY A 667 33.69 28.56 -18.41
N MET A 668 34.21 28.52 -19.62
CA MET A 668 34.27 27.32 -20.46
C MET A 668 35.59 26.54 -20.34
N SER A 669 36.49 26.91 -19.41
CA SER A 669 37.84 26.34 -19.33
C SER A 669 37.91 24.92 -18.77
N ALA A 670 36.85 24.43 -18.12
CA ALA A 670 36.81 23.10 -17.50
C ALA A 670 35.54 22.32 -17.91
N PRO A 671 35.42 21.89 -19.18
CA PRO A 671 34.28 21.11 -19.65
C PRO A 671 34.30 19.69 -19.08
N VAL A 672 33.18 19.16 -18.68
CA VAL A 672 32.99 17.76 -18.25
C VAL A 672 32.40 16.88 -19.34
N ALA A 673 31.85 17.49 -20.38
CA ALA A 673 31.29 16.82 -21.53
C ALA A 673 31.62 17.55 -22.85
N SER A 674 31.37 16.88 -23.99
CA SER A 674 31.61 17.47 -25.31
C SER A 674 30.64 18.62 -25.57
N ASN A 675 31.19 19.77 -25.92
CA ASN A 675 30.42 20.96 -26.34
C ASN A 675 29.79 20.79 -27.76
N ALA A 676 30.07 19.72 -28.48
CA ALA A 676 29.54 19.47 -29.83
C ALA A 676 28.04 19.17 -29.82
N THR A 677 27.52 18.64 -28.73
CA THR A 677 26.08 18.29 -28.57
C THR A 677 25.40 19.21 -27.56
N GLU A 678 24.08 19.42 -27.70
CA GLU A 678 23.34 20.22 -26.72
C GLU A 678 23.32 19.52 -25.34
N ALA A 679 23.20 18.20 -25.31
CA ALA A 679 23.28 17.43 -24.07
C ALA A 679 24.61 17.65 -23.34
N GLY A 680 25.72 17.65 -24.07
CA GLY A 680 27.04 17.92 -23.49
C GLY A 680 27.23 19.38 -23.04
N ARG A 681 26.69 20.35 -23.79
CA ARG A 681 26.66 21.73 -23.37
C ARG A 681 25.84 21.93 -22.10
N GLN A 682 24.71 21.27 -21.98
CA GLN A 682 23.88 21.31 -20.77
C GLN A 682 24.67 20.83 -19.52
N LEU A 683 25.46 19.77 -19.63
CA LEU A 683 26.30 19.27 -18.54
C LEU A 683 27.43 20.26 -18.18
N ASN A 684 27.90 21.02 -19.16
CA ASN A 684 28.95 22.06 -18.94
C ASN A 684 28.40 23.32 -18.26
N ARG A 685 27.10 23.65 -18.41
CA ARG A 685 26.41 24.74 -17.72
C ARG A 685 26.00 24.30 -16.29
N ARG A 686 26.97 24.30 -15.37
CA ARG A 686 26.80 23.78 -14.01
C ARG A 686 27.41 24.69 -12.94
N VAL A 687 27.02 24.43 -11.70
CA VAL A 687 27.70 24.98 -10.51
C VAL A 687 28.19 23.78 -9.67
N GLU A 688 29.44 23.88 -9.20
CA GLU A 688 30.03 22.89 -8.31
C GLU A 688 30.27 23.48 -6.92
N CYS A 689 30.20 22.64 -5.89
CA CYS A 689 30.60 22.95 -4.53
C CYS A 689 31.84 22.11 -4.20
N VAL A 690 33.00 22.74 -3.98
CA VAL A 690 34.27 22.07 -3.68
C VAL A 690 34.64 22.31 -2.22
N VAL A 691 34.97 21.26 -1.46
CA VAL A 691 35.43 21.33 -0.06
C VAL A 691 36.85 21.94 -0.02
N ARG A 692 37.10 22.91 0.86
CA ARG A 692 38.40 23.62 0.98
C ARG A 692 39.22 23.14 2.15
#